data_453ec79cd78a6402590b65ded3771bbc
#
_entry.id   453ec79cd78a6402590b65ded3771bbc
#
_cell.length_a   1.000
_cell.length_b   1.000
_cell.length_c   1.000
_cell.angle_alpha   90.00
_cell.angle_beta   90.00
_cell.angle_gamma   90.00
#
_symmetry.space_group_name_H-M   'P 1'
#
loop_
_entity.id
_entity.type
_entity.pdbx_description
1 polymer ?
#
loop_
_entity_poly.entity_id
_entity_poly.type
_entity_poly.pdbx_seq_one_letter_code
_entity_poly.pdbx_strand_id
1 'polypeptide(L)'
;MNYSKKNFFLFIFLFVFGQIYAQNTTNISGNIIDEDKKSIPFANVILRQTKDNQLIKVAVTDTLGRFEFENINEGEYHLNINYVGFKDFKSENITLIKQKNTIIPTITLELSGTLKEVTIVYKKPFAEQKIDRTIINPDVLITNAGISALEVLEKSPGVQVSLEGNISLKGKSGVVVFIDDKPTYMSADALASYLKSLPSSTIETIELMPNPPAKYDAAGNAGIINIRLKKNTLKGFNGSISLAFGQGFYSRTNNSINLNYRINKFNFFSNISMNMNNDYQDLLIERKYLKNDGSVNATFRQNSFIKNERYSNNIRLGADYYLSDKTTLGVVFSGFYNPTTATNTNKSTLFNQFQQSDSTINAVNINNRKWWNGSVNFNYSYKIDKKGKEISANIDYINYTADINQNLENSVFLSDNTLKTQDILRGVLPADIDIYTFKVDYAQPLKKGGTFEAGFKSGLVKTKNVAQFTNEKNNLTTVNNDLSNLFDYNENINAAYLNFSKDFKKISVQAGLRMENTNLEGLQFGNPIKRDSSFKRNYTNLFPTFYLNYRPDSLGKNVFGFSYGRRINRPNYQSLNPFSYPLDRFTIYAGNPFLLPTFSHNFELTHTYKSKITTALTYSYTQNIITETIEFEGTLFYSRPGNIGTQKNLTLAINGGFNPLSWWTMQLYAQVTYNQSLSLIYGENLNNTGTFYSTNFVNQFQLGKGWSSEINFNYQSAAYSAQFVTIPFWRAGVGIQKKIMKDKGALKLNVSDVFFTFQPGGDILGLGNAAARFYSVLDSRVFTLNFSYRFSKGSNLKLRKSGGADDEKNRIQTK
;
A
#
# COMPACT_ATOMS: atom_id res chain seq x y z
N MET A 1 -3.12 -26.38 36.79
CA MET A 1 -3.88 -25.29 37.43
C MET A 1 -3.70 -24.01 36.62
N ASN A 2 -4.31 -23.91 35.45
CA ASN A 2 -4.19 -22.75 34.53
C ASN A 2 -5.36 -22.66 33.54
N TYR A 3 -6.61 -22.84 34.03
CA TYR A 3 -7.81 -22.71 33.18
C TYR A 3 -8.68 -21.49 33.50
N SER A 4 -8.31 -20.66 34.48
CA SER A 4 -9.19 -19.59 35.01
C SER A 4 -8.99 -18.22 34.35
N LYS A 5 -7.90 -17.97 33.64
CA LYS A 5 -7.61 -16.62 33.08
C LYS A 5 -8.14 -16.41 31.65
N LYS A 6 -8.49 -17.46 30.92
CA LYS A 6 -9.01 -17.33 29.55
C LYS A 6 -10.47 -16.88 29.48
N ASN A 7 -11.25 -17.21 30.48
CA ASN A 7 -12.69 -16.88 30.50
C ASN A 7 -12.97 -15.46 31.02
N PHE A 8 -12.02 -14.82 31.71
CA PHE A 8 -12.19 -13.46 32.24
C PHE A 8 -12.16 -12.39 31.14
N PHE A 9 -11.32 -12.56 30.14
CA PHE A 9 -11.27 -11.61 29.00
C PHE A 9 -12.46 -11.75 28.04
N LEU A 10 -13.01 -12.93 27.87
CA LEU A 10 -14.22 -13.14 27.07
C LEU A 10 -15.45 -12.51 27.77
N PHE A 11 -15.51 -12.53 29.09
CA PHE A 11 -16.60 -11.92 29.88
C PHE A 11 -16.54 -10.39 29.89
N ILE A 12 -15.34 -9.78 29.89
CA ILE A 12 -15.18 -8.31 29.78
C ILE A 12 -15.57 -7.83 28.37
N PHE A 13 -15.28 -8.61 27.32
CA PHE A 13 -15.68 -8.26 25.94
C PHE A 13 -17.20 -8.35 25.75
N LEU A 14 -17.87 -9.30 26.39
CA LEU A 14 -19.33 -9.41 26.39
C LEU A 14 -20.03 -8.34 27.23
N PHE A 15 -19.41 -7.87 28.32
CA PHE A 15 -19.99 -6.85 29.21
C PHE A 15 -19.93 -5.43 28.64
N VAL A 16 -18.95 -5.14 27.77
CA VAL A 16 -18.84 -3.84 27.08
C VAL A 16 -19.88 -3.69 25.96
N PHE A 17 -20.42 -4.80 25.41
CA PHE A 17 -21.51 -4.76 24.41
C PHE A 17 -22.92 -4.80 25.02
N GLY A 18 -23.06 -5.05 26.31
CA GLY A 18 -24.36 -5.21 26.99
C GLY A 18 -25.03 -3.90 27.43
N GLN A 19 -24.43 -2.73 27.23
CA GLN A 19 -24.99 -1.44 27.59
C GLN A 19 -25.35 -0.58 26.38
N ILE A 20 -25.93 -1.18 25.35
CA ILE A 20 -26.66 -0.39 24.34
C ILE A 20 -28.02 -0.06 24.95
N TYR A 21 -28.09 1.02 25.69
CA TYR A 21 -29.35 1.65 25.98
C TYR A 21 -30.00 2.01 24.63
N ALA A 22 -31.15 1.44 24.34
CA ALA A 22 -32.03 1.92 23.30
C ALA A 22 -32.38 3.36 23.66
N GLN A 23 -31.65 4.34 23.12
CA GLN A 23 -32.02 5.74 23.21
C GLN A 23 -33.31 5.88 22.41
N ASN A 24 -34.41 6.19 23.10
CA ASN A 24 -35.65 6.59 22.51
C ASN A 24 -35.43 7.86 21.69
N THR A 25 -35.37 7.75 20.40
CA THR A 25 -34.92 8.80 19.51
C THR A 25 -36.07 9.28 18.65
N THR A 26 -36.12 10.59 18.41
CA THR A 26 -37.12 11.25 17.56
C THR A 26 -36.51 11.44 16.17
N ASN A 27 -37.27 11.06 15.13
CA ASN A 27 -36.82 11.27 13.74
C ASN A 27 -37.63 12.40 13.09
N ILE A 28 -36.95 13.17 12.23
CA ILE A 28 -37.54 14.18 11.33
C ILE A 28 -37.40 13.69 9.91
N SER A 29 -38.49 13.63 9.15
CA SER A 29 -38.41 13.30 7.73
C SER A 29 -39.28 14.23 6.90
N GLY A 30 -38.96 14.38 5.63
CA GLY A 30 -39.71 15.22 4.70
C GLY A 30 -39.34 14.96 3.25
N ASN A 31 -39.99 15.69 2.35
CA ASN A 31 -39.76 15.59 0.90
C ASN A 31 -39.55 16.99 0.29
N ILE A 32 -38.69 17.10 -0.70
CA ILE A 32 -38.36 18.35 -1.40
C ILE A 32 -38.63 18.18 -2.90
N ILE A 33 -39.37 19.15 -3.44
CA ILE A 33 -39.74 19.22 -4.86
C ILE A 33 -39.40 20.60 -5.44
N ASP A 34 -39.38 20.72 -6.76
CA ASP A 34 -39.34 22.01 -7.47
C ASP A 34 -40.75 22.55 -7.76
N GLU A 35 -40.81 23.70 -8.39
CA GLU A 35 -42.07 24.37 -8.79
C GLU A 35 -42.88 23.51 -9.82
N ASP A 36 -42.21 22.67 -10.59
CA ASP A 36 -42.83 21.71 -11.54
C ASP A 36 -43.26 20.39 -10.85
N LYS A 37 -43.27 20.32 -9.51
CA LYS A 37 -43.57 19.12 -8.71
C LYS A 37 -42.62 17.91 -8.95
N LYS A 38 -41.43 18.15 -9.49
CA LYS A 38 -40.40 17.12 -9.64
C LYS A 38 -39.57 17.03 -8.36
N SER A 39 -39.27 15.81 -7.95
CA SER A 39 -38.40 15.57 -6.79
C SER A 39 -37.02 16.16 -6.99
N ILE A 40 -36.49 16.85 -5.98
CA ILE A 40 -35.12 17.41 -5.98
C ILE A 40 -34.17 16.45 -5.29
N PRO A 41 -33.39 15.66 -6.03
CA PRO A 41 -32.41 14.75 -5.45
C PRO A 41 -31.17 15.51 -5.03
N PHE A 42 -30.52 15.03 -3.96
CA PHE A 42 -29.20 15.52 -3.50
C PHE A 42 -29.18 16.97 -3.02
N ALA A 43 -30.33 17.51 -2.58
CA ALA A 43 -30.38 18.79 -1.90
C ALA A 43 -29.84 18.64 -0.46
N ASN A 44 -29.08 19.64 -0.02
CA ASN A 44 -28.57 19.66 1.35
C ASN A 44 -29.65 20.20 2.27
N VAL A 45 -30.01 19.42 3.29
CA VAL A 45 -30.96 19.78 4.34
C VAL A 45 -30.17 19.91 5.65
N ILE A 46 -30.15 21.09 6.21
CA ILE A 46 -29.37 21.43 7.38
C ILE A 46 -30.33 21.70 8.54
N LEU A 47 -30.26 20.89 9.59
CA LEU A 47 -31.03 21.09 10.80
C LEU A 47 -30.25 21.96 11.78
N ARG A 48 -30.87 23.08 12.21
CA ARG A 48 -30.29 24.01 13.16
C ARG A 48 -31.20 24.21 14.35
N GLN A 49 -30.61 24.43 15.52
CA GLN A 49 -31.33 24.78 16.72
C GLN A 49 -31.83 26.24 16.60
N THR A 50 -33.09 26.49 16.97
CA THR A 50 -33.68 27.83 16.81
C THR A 50 -33.06 28.88 17.73
N LYS A 51 -32.68 28.50 18.95
CA LYS A 51 -32.21 29.40 20.02
C LYS A 51 -30.90 30.12 19.71
N ASP A 52 -29.93 29.41 19.11
CA ASP A 52 -28.55 29.88 18.91
C ASP A 52 -28.03 29.63 17.48
N ASN A 53 -28.92 29.20 16.58
CA ASN A 53 -28.62 28.85 15.19
C ASN A 53 -27.48 27.78 15.03
N GLN A 54 -27.21 26.99 16.11
CA GLN A 54 -26.21 25.95 16.10
C GLN A 54 -26.57 24.85 15.09
N LEU A 55 -25.58 24.39 14.35
CA LEU A 55 -25.71 23.24 13.44
C LEU A 55 -25.87 21.95 14.25
N ILE A 56 -27.02 21.28 14.12
CA ILE A 56 -27.30 20.01 14.79
C ILE A 56 -26.98 18.84 13.88
N LYS A 57 -27.50 18.85 12.63
CA LYS A 57 -27.31 17.74 11.70
C LYS A 57 -27.47 18.18 10.25
N VAL A 58 -26.88 17.43 9.31
CA VAL A 58 -27.04 17.62 7.87
C VAL A 58 -27.52 16.30 7.27
N ALA A 59 -28.51 16.36 6.41
CA ALA A 59 -29.00 15.27 5.56
C ALA A 59 -28.94 15.71 4.10
N VAL A 60 -28.94 14.74 3.19
CA VAL A 60 -29.02 14.96 1.75
C VAL A 60 -30.23 14.21 1.23
N THR A 61 -31.03 14.83 0.36
CA THR A 61 -32.20 14.16 -0.20
C THR A 61 -31.81 12.98 -1.07
N ASP A 62 -32.62 11.91 -1.02
CA ASP A 62 -32.47 10.73 -1.89
C ASP A 62 -32.94 11.07 -3.35
N THR A 63 -32.94 10.08 -4.22
CA THR A 63 -33.38 10.24 -5.63
C THR A 63 -34.86 10.58 -5.80
N LEU A 64 -35.65 10.45 -4.73
CA LEU A 64 -37.07 10.79 -4.69
C LEU A 64 -37.30 12.11 -3.91
N GLY A 65 -36.23 12.85 -3.59
CA GLY A 65 -36.31 14.12 -2.87
C GLY A 65 -36.56 13.99 -1.36
N ARG A 66 -36.45 12.81 -0.77
CA ARG A 66 -36.74 12.57 0.66
C ARG A 66 -35.48 12.75 1.49
N PHE A 67 -35.65 13.32 2.69
CA PHE A 67 -34.59 13.41 3.69
C PHE A 67 -35.04 12.86 5.03
N GLU A 68 -34.12 12.41 5.88
CA GLU A 68 -34.39 11.94 7.22
C GLU A 68 -33.24 12.30 8.16
N PHE A 69 -33.60 12.82 9.34
CA PHE A 69 -32.71 12.98 10.48
C PHE A 69 -33.13 12.02 11.57
N GLU A 70 -32.25 11.15 11.95
CA GLU A 70 -32.46 10.18 13.05
C GLU A 70 -31.80 10.72 14.32
N ASN A 71 -32.36 10.35 15.48
CA ASN A 71 -31.74 10.61 16.78
C ASN A 71 -31.57 12.11 17.08
N ILE A 72 -32.63 12.87 16.96
CA ILE A 72 -32.68 14.30 17.32
C ILE A 72 -33.31 14.42 18.71
N ASN A 73 -32.70 15.23 19.56
CA ASN A 73 -33.23 15.52 20.89
C ASN A 73 -34.51 16.37 20.80
N GLU A 74 -35.31 16.38 21.86
CA GLU A 74 -36.40 17.33 21.99
C GLU A 74 -35.93 18.77 21.97
N GLY A 75 -36.68 19.70 21.37
CA GLY A 75 -36.31 21.10 21.24
C GLY A 75 -36.93 21.78 20.02
N GLU A 76 -36.60 23.05 19.87
CA GLU A 76 -37.02 23.82 18.72
C GLU A 76 -35.93 23.94 17.67
N TYR A 77 -36.28 23.62 16.44
CA TYR A 77 -35.36 23.54 15.30
C TYR A 77 -35.95 24.26 14.09
N HIS A 78 -35.08 24.56 13.10
CA HIS A 78 -35.49 24.93 11.76
C HIS A 78 -34.59 24.28 10.72
N LEU A 79 -35.11 24.12 9.51
CA LEU A 79 -34.37 23.57 8.38
C LEU A 79 -33.83 24.70 7.52
N ASN A 80 -32.59 24.62 7.11
CA ASN A 80 -32.02 25.39 6.01
C ASN A 80 -31.75 24.44 4.85
N ILE A 81 -32.33 24.70 3.68
CA ILE A 81 -32.18 23.88 2.51
C ILE A 81 -31.49 24.66 1.42
N ASN A 82 -30.41 24.07 0.89
CA ASN A 82 -29.62 24.67 -0.17
C ASN A 82 -29.47 23.67 -1.32
N TYR A 83 -29.81 24.11 -2.51
CA TYR A 83 -29.61 23.33 -3.74
C TYR A 83 -29.19 24.24 -4.89
N VAL A 84 -28.24 23.76 -5.72
CA VAL A 84 -27.68 24.56 -6.81
C VAL A 84 -28.76 24.92 -7.84
N GLY A 85 -28.96 26.21 -8.06
CA GLY A 85 -29.96 26.74 -8.97
C GLY A 85 -31.28 27.11 -8.32
N PHE A 86 -31.43 26.93 -7.01
CA PHE A 86 -32.62 27.30 -6.24
C PHE A 86 -32.29 28.32 -5.16
N LYS A 87 -33.27 29.08 -4.72
CA LYS A 87 -33.14 29.99 -3.59
C LYS A 87 -32.95 29.21 -2.30
N ASP A 88 -32.14 29.77 -1.40
CA ASP A 88 -32.00 29.22 -0.06
C ASP A 88 -33.34 29.21 0.65
N PHE A 89 -33.77 28.07 1.17
CA PHE A 89 -35.03 27.93 1.89
C PHE A 89 -34.76 27.78 3.39
N LYS A 90 -35.52 28.52 4.19
CA LYS A 90 -35.55 28.37 5.65
C LYS A 90 -36.97 28.03 6.09
N SER A 91 -37.11 26.90 6.82
CA SER A 91 -38.40 26.50 7.35
C SER A 91 -38.83 27.38 8.52
N GLU A 92 -40.12 27.36 8.87
CA GLU A 92 -40.62 27.75 10.18
C GLU A 92 -40.02 26.89 11.28
N ASN A 93 -40.24 27.31 12.53
CA ASN A 93 -39.75 26.56 13.69
C ASN A 93 -40.48 25.25 13.83
N ILE A 94 -39.72 24.17 14.06
CA ILE A 94 -40.19 22.80 14.22
C ILE A 94 -39.99 22.40 15.68
N THR A 95 -41.04 22.16 16.41
CA THR A 95 -40.97 21.68 17.81
C THR A 95 -40.98 20.16 17.84
N LEU A 96 -39.89 19.57 18.35
CA LEU A 96 -39.78 18.13 18.52
C LEU A 96 -40.17 17.74 19.96
N ILE A 97 -41.13 16.83 20.03
CA ILE A 97 -41.60 16.21 21.27
C ILE A 97 -40.99 14.80 21.37
N LYS A 98 -40.59 14.41 22.56
CA LYS A 98 -39.96 13.10 22.85
C LYS A 98 -40.81 11.94 22.35
N GLN A 99 -40.15 11.01 21.64
CA GLN A 99 -40.75 9.75 21.11
C GLN A 99 -41.79 9.92 19.98
N LYS A 100 -41.94 11.11 19.38
CA LYS A 100 -42.86 11.33 18.27
C LYS A 100 -42.09 11.68 16.98
N ASN A 101 -42.15 10.80 15.97
CA ASN A 101 -41.59 11.09 14.66
C ASN A 101 -42.34 12.26 14.03
N THR A 102 -41.59 13.25 13.52
CA THR A 102 -42.14 14.47 12.88
C THR A 102 -41.93 14.39 11.38
N ILE A 103 -43.04 14.39 10.64
CA ILE A 103 -43.05 14.45 9.18
C ILE A 103 -43.25 15.92 8.76
N ILE A 104 -42.28 16.48 8.09
CA ILE A 104 -42.36 17.82 7.53
C ILE A 104 -43.21 17.81 6.24
N PRO A 105 -44.15 18.74 6.08
CA PRO A 105 -44.84 18.90 4.81
C PRO A 105 -43.89 19.03 3.63
N THR A 106 -44.34 18.62 2.43
CA THR A 106 -43.48 18.74 1.23
C THR A 106 -43.03 20.17 1.03
N ILE A 107 -41.74 20.38 0.89
CA ILE A 107 -41.10 21.66 0.71
C ILE A 107 -40.87 21.88 -0.78
N THR A 108 -41.35 23.02 -1.29
CA THR A 108 -41.12 23.43 -2.68
C THR A 108 -40.01 24.46 -2.72
N LEU A 109 -38.94 24.22 -3.49
CA LEU A 109 -37.87 25.19 -3.71
C LEU A 109 -38.13 26.02 -4.95
N GLU A 110 -37.90 27.34 -4.83
CA GLU A 110 -38.01 28.29 -5.96
C GLU A 110 -36.68 28.42 -6.68
N LEU A 111 -36.70 28.54 -8.01
CA LEU A 111 -35.53 28.80 -8.82
C LEU A 111 -34.86 30.12 -8.48
N SER A 112 -33.53 30.12 -8.32
CA SER A 112 -32.75 31.32 -8.05
C SER A 112 -32.16 31.88 -9.36
N GLY A 113 -32.41 33.17 -9.62
CA GLY A 113 -31.77 33.90 -10.73
C GLY A 113 -30.26 34.18 -10.48
N THR A 114 -29.72 33.98 -9.28
CA THR A 114 -28.34 34.21 -8.91
C THR A 114 -27.73 32.98 -8.25
N LEU A 115 -26.71 32.40 -8.88
CA LEU A 115 -25.93 31.30 -8.30
C LEU A 115 -25.03 31.81 -7.18
N LYS A 116 -25.36 31.52 -5.93
CA LYS A 116 -24.39 31.62 -4.82
C LYS A 116 -23.59 30.29 -4.76
N GLU A 117 -22.28 30.44 -4.76
CA GLU A 117 -21.39 29.30 -4.56
C GLU A 117 -21.47 28.80 -3.11
N VAL A 118 -22.10 27.65 -2.92
CA VAL A 118 -22.08 26.95 -1.61
C VAL A 118 -20.87 26.03 -1.61
N THR A 119 -19.81 26.43 -0.94
CA THR A 119 -18.63 25.59 -0.74
C THR A 119 -18.91 24.60 0.40
N ILE A 120 -19.35 23.39 0.07
CA ILE A 120 -19.42 22.30 1.05
C ILE A 120 -18.02 21.75 1.22
N VAL A 121 -17.41 22.02 2.38
CA VAL A 121 -16.13 21.41 2.76
C VAL A 121 -16.40 19.97 3.21
N TYR A 122 -16.49 19.05 2.25
CA TYR A 122 -16.53 17.62 2.57
C TYR A 122 -15.15 17.19 3.06
N LYS A 123 -15.06 16.78 4.33
CA LYS A 123 -13.86 16.17 4.87
C LYS A 123 -13.79 14.72 4.37
N LYS A 124 -12.88 14.46 3.41
CA LYS A 124 -12.59 13.07 3.02
C LYS A 124 -12.15 12.27 4.24
N PRO A 125 -12.66 11.05 4.46
CA PRO A 125 -12.12 10.17 5.48
C PRO A 125 -10.71 9.71 5.08
N PHE A 126 -9.89 9.29 6.06
CA PHE A 126 -8.58 8.70 5.77
C PHE A 126 -8.73 7.42 4.93
N ALA A 127 -9.65 6.53 5.31
CA ALA A 127 -9.94 5.31 4.58
C ALA A 127 -11.42 5.28 4.17
N GLU A 128 -11.68 5.00 2.89
CA GLU A 128 -13.03 4.90 2.31
C GLU A 128 -13.19 3.56 1.60
N GLN A 129 -14.21 2.78 2.00
CA GLN A 129 -14.49 1.47 1.38
C GLN A 129 -15.33 1.61 0.11
N LYS A 130 -14.88 1.01 -0.97
CA LYS A 130 -15.60 0.85 -2.25
C LYS A 130 -15.92 -0.64 -2.49
N ILE A 131 -16.62 -0.97 -3.57
CA ILE A 131 -17.05 -2.35 -3.90
C ILE A 131 -15.86 -3.30 -4.08
N ASP A 132 -14.78 -2.83 -4.70
CA ASP A 132 -13.60 -3.60 -5.11
C ASP A 132 -12.31 -3.16 -4.40
N ARG A 133 -12.34 -2.06 -3.64
CA ARG A 133 -11.13 -1.47 -3.03
C ARG A 133 -11.41 -0.63 -1.80
N THR A 134 -10.36 -0.43 -1.00
CA THR A 134 -10.32 0.62 0.03
C THR A 134 -9.46 1.76 -0.48
N ILE A 135 -9.97 2.99 -0.46
CA ILE A 135 -9.23 4.20 -0.87
C ILE A 135 -8.67 4.85 0.39
N ILE A 136 -7.36 5.07 0.40
CA ILE A 136 -6.64 5.79 1.45
C ILE A 136 -6.34 7.20 0.94
N ASN A 137 -6.59 8.20 1.76
CA ASN A 137 -6.33 9.61 1.47
C ASN A 137 -5.16 10.11 2.36
N PRO A 138 -3.90 10.06 1.90
CA PRO A 138 -2.74 10.36 2.74
C PRO A 138 -2.72 11.77 3.32
N ASP A 139 -3.19 12.76 2.58
CA ASP A 139 -3.21 14.17 2.99
C ASP A 139 -4.11 14.45 4.22
N VAL A 140 -4.98 13.50 4.57
CA VAL A 140 -5.88 13.64 5.73
C VAL A 140 -5.12 13.54 7.04
N LEU A 141 -4.07 12.71 7.11
CA LEU A 141 -3.27 12.54 8.31
C LEU A 141 -2.16 13.59 8.41
N ILE A 142 -2.06 14.23 9.57
CA ILE A 142 -1.02 15.23 9.87
C ILE A 142 0.35 14.55 9.88
N THR A 143 0.44 13.37 10.49
CA THR A 143 1.68 12.58 10.61
C THR A 143 2.16 11.98 9.30
N ASN A 144 1.39 12.09 8.22
CA ASN A 144 1.85 11.72 6.87
C ASN A 144 2.63 12.85 6.18
N ALA A 145 2.73 14.02 6.80
CA ALA A 145 3.45 15.13 6.20
C ALA A 145 4.97 14.91 6.30
N GLY A 146 5.64 15.01 5.16
CA GLY A 146 7.09 14.89 5.08
C GLY A 146 7.65 13.47 5.18
N ILE A 147 6.78 12.46 5.21
CA ILE A 147 7.18 11.05 5.19
C ILE A 147 7.11 10.47 3.77
N SER A 148 7.66 9.28 3.59
CA SER A 148 7.66 8.54 2.33
C SER A 148 6.35 7.79 2.06
N ALA A 149 6.17 7.33 0.82
CA ALA A 149 5.05 6.47 0.44
C ALA A 149 5.05 5.14 1.22
N LEU A 150 6.22 4.57 1.50
CA LEU A 150 6.34 3.33 2.27
C LEU A 150 5.81 3.52 3.69
N GLU A 151 6.17 4.62 4.36
CA GLU A 151 5.68 4.93 5.71
C GLU A 151 4.17 5.23 5.73
N VAL A 152 3.61 5.79 4.64
CA VAL A 152 2.14 5.93 4.49
C VAL A 152 1.47 4.57 4.38
N LEU A 153 2.06 3.64 3.62
CA LEU A 153 1.56 2.26 3.50
C LEU A 153 1.56 1.55 4.85
N GLU A 154 2.63 1.68 5.64
CA GLU A 154 2.71 1.11 6.98
C GLU A 154 1.61 1.59 7.93
N LYS A 155 1.11 2.81 7.71
CA LYS A 155 -0.04 3.38 8.47
C LYS A 155 -1.39 3.03 7.84
N SER A 156 -1.40 2.44 6.64
CA SER A 156 -2.64 2.11 5.93
C SER A 156 -3.31 0.87 6.51
N PRO A 157 -4.65 0.86 6.62
CA PRO A 157 -5.39 -0.27 7.18
C PRO A 157 -5.10 -1.59 6.47
N GLY A 158 -4.70 -2.61 7.22
CA GLY A 158 -4.44 -3.95 6.70
C GLY A 158 -3.13 -4.12 5.93
N VAL A 159 -2.32 -3.08 5.81
CA VAL A 159 -0.99 -3.16 5.20
C VAL A 159 0.06 -3.39 6.29
N GLN A 160 0.99 -4.29 6.03
CA GLN A 160 2.16 -4.55 6.87
C GLN A 160 3.40 -4.53 5.98
N VAL A 161 4.48 -3.97 6.48
CA VAL A 161 5.77 -3.90 5.79
C VAL A 161 6.82 -4.58 6.67
N SER A 162 7.51 -5.58 6.12
CA SER A 162 8.60 -6.26 6.82
C SER A 162 9.87 -5.41 6.84
N LEU A 163 10.89 -5.86 7.59
CA LEU A 163 12.21 -5.20 7.64
C LEU A 163 12.86 -5.11 6.26
N GLU A 164 12.71 -6.17 5.47
CA GLU A 164 13.23 -6.28 4.12
C GLU A 164 12.42 -5.46 3.10
N GLY A 165 11.33 -4.80 3.54
CA GLY A 165 10.45 -4.02 2.67
C GLY A 165 9.38 -4.82 1.94
N ASN A 166 9.18 -6.09 2.30
CA ASN A 166 8.09 -6.88 1.74
C ASN A 166 6.74 -6.35 2.23
N ILE A 167 5.83 -6.13 1.30
CA ILE A 167 4.49 -5.60 1.61
C ILE A 167 3.50 -6.75 1.64
N SER A 168 2.71 -6.80 2.71
CA SER A 168 1.58 -7.72 2.86
C SER A 168 0.27 -6.95 3.02
N LEU A 169 -0.84 -7.57 2.60
CA LEU A 169 -2.18 -6.99 2.69
C LEU A 169 -3.12 -7.99 3.37
N LYS A 170 -3.75 -7.56 4.47
CA LYS A 170 -4.64 -8.40 5.30
C LYS A 170 -3.97 -9.74 5.71
N GLY A 171 -2.70 -9.66 6.13
CA GLY A 171 -1.92 -10.82 6.57
C GLY A 171 -1.41 -11.74 5.46
N LYS A 172 -1.57 -11.37 4.19
CA LYS A 172 -1.11 -12.13 3.02
C LYS A 172 0.07 -11.45 2.35
N SER A 173 1.10 -12.21 1.99
CA SER A 173 2.26 -11.75 1.21
C SER A 173 2.01 -11.83 -0.31
N GLY A 174 2.88 -11.22 -1.11
CA GLY A 174 2.78 -11.22 -2.56
C GLY A 174 1.83 -10.15 -3.11
N VAL A 175 1.86 -8.96 -2.53
CA VAL A 175 1.21 -7.75 -3.06
C VAL A 175 2.00 -7.23 -4.26
N VAL A 176 1.31 -6.81 -5.31
CA VAL A 176 1.92 -6.05 -6.41
C VAL A 176 1.57 -4.57 -6.26
N VAL A 177 2.59 -3.71 -6.31
CA VAL A 177 2.39 -2.26 -6.23
C VAL A 177 2.31 -1.67 -7.64
N PHE A 178 1.31 -0.84 -7.85
CA PHE A 178 1.08 -0.08 -9.08
C PHE A 178 1.26 1.41 -8.80
N ILE A 179 1.74 2.13 -9.79
CA ILE A 179 1.76 3.59 -9.82
C ILE A 179 0.92 4.06 -11.00
N ASP A 180 -0.17 4.78 -10.73
CA ASP A 180 -1.13 5.25 -11.75
C ASP A 180 -1.59 4.11 -12.70
N ASP A 181 -2.05 2.99 -12.12
CA ASP A 181 -2.52 1.78 -12.81
C ASP A 181 -1.44 0.97 -13.56
N LYS A 182 -0.15 1.22 -13.33
CA LYS A 182 0.96 0.51 -13.96
C LYS A 182 1.76 -0.27 -12.92
N PRO A 183 2.01 -1.57 -13.14
CA PRO A 183 2.85 -2.34 -12.23
C PRO A 183 4.28 -1.79 -12.24
N THR A 184 4.93 -1.83 -11.08
CA THR A 184 6.29 -1.29 -10.93
C THR A 184 7.37 -2.22 -11.46
N TYR A 185 7.11 -3.52 -11.59
CA TYR A 185 8.04 -4.56 -12.05
C TYR A 185 9.36 -4.62 -11.26
N MET A 186 9.35 -4.14 -10.02
CA MET A 186 10.52 -4.10 -9.14
C MET A 186 10.55 -5.31 -8.19
N SER A 187 11.75 -5.73 -7.78
CA SER A 187 11.91 -6.62 -6.62
C SER A 187 11.48 -5.93 -5.33
N ALA A 188 11.29 -6.69 -4.26
CA ALA A 188 10.87 -6.16 -2.96
C ALA A 188 11.80 -5.04 -2.46
N ASP A 189 13.13 -5.26 -2.51
CA ASP A 189 14.12 -4.26 -2.07
C ASP A 189 14.14 -3.01 -2.93
N ALA A 190 14.06 -3.19 -4.26
CA ALA A 190 14.02 -2.08 -5.20
C ALA A 190 12.72 -1.28 -5.03
N LEU A 191 11.60 -1.97 -4.86
CA LEU A 191 10.29 -1.37 -4.60
C LEU A 191 10.28 -0.61 -3.26
N ALA A 192 10.80 -1.21 -2.19
CA ALA A 192 10.93 -0.55 -0.90
C ALA A 192 11.80 0.71 -1.00
N SER A 193 12.92 0.62 -1.69
CA SER A 193 13.80 1.77 -1.95
C SER A 193 13.09 2.85 -2.76
N TYR A 194 12.36 2.48 -3.80
CA TYR A 194 11.56 3.42 -4.59
C TYR A 194 10.45 4.06 -3.76
N LEU A 195 9.68 3.29 -2.98
CA LEU A 195 8.62 3.82 -2.12
C LEU A 195 9.15 4.71 -0.98
N LYS A 196 10.34 4.41 -0.45
CA LYS A 196 11.06 5.31 0.48
C LYS A 196 11.45 6.62 -0.19
N SER A 197 11.70 6.61 -1.50
CA SER A 197 12.06 7.79 -2.30
C SER A 197 10.86 8.65 -2.72
N LEU A 198 9.65 8.11 -2.67
CA LEU A 198 8.43 8.78 -3.11
C LEU A 198 7.79 9.54 -1.94
N PRO A 199 7.77 10.90 -1.92
CA PRO A 199 7.18 11.65 -0.85
C PRO A 199 5.66 11.49 -0.78
N SER A 200 5.11 11.39 0.43
CA SER A 200 3.66 11.37 0.66
C SER A 200 2.91 12.54 0.02
N SER A 201 3.58 13.70 -0.07
CA SER A 201 3.04 14.93 -0.67
C SER A 201 2.73 14.81 -2.16
N THR A 202 3.34 13.86 -2.88
CA THR A 202 3.09 13.59 -4.31
C THR A 202 1.91 12.65 -4.54
N ILE A 203 1.43 11.98 -3.48
CA ILE A 203 0.37 10.98 -3.56
C ILE A 203 -1.00 11.66 -3.44
N GLU A 204 -1.93 11.32 -4.33
CA GLU A 204 -3.33 11.73 -4.23
C GLU A 204 -4.12 10.72 -3.39
N THR A 205 -4.07 9.45 -3.76
CA THR A 205 -4.73 8.36 -3.04
C THR A 205 -3.92 7.07 -3.15
N ILE A 206 -4.17 6.15 -2.23
CA ILE A 206 -3.70 4.76 -2.33
C ILE A 206 -4.92 3.86 -2.36
N GLU A 207 -5.01 3.02 -3.36
CA GLU A 207 -6.11 2.07 -3.54
C GLU A 207 -5.64 0.66 -3.13
N LEU A 208 -6.26 0.12 -2.09
CA LEU A 208 -5.98 -1.24 -1.60
C LEU A 208 -7.04 -2.19 -2.18
N MET A 209 -6.63 -3.11 -3.04
CA MET A 209 -7.49 -4.06 -3.76
C MET A 209 -7.11 -5.50 -3.41
N PRO A 210 -7.70 -6.11 -2.38
CA PRO A 210 -7.42 -7.53 -2.04
C PRO A 210 -7.80 -8.50 -3.16
N ASN A 211 -8.91 -8.23 -3.86
CA ASN A 211 -9.35 -8.93 -5.05
C ASN A 211 -9.50 -7.91 -6.19
N PRO A 212 -8.46 -7.65 -7.01
CA PRO A 212 -8.56 -6.68 -8.10
C PRO A 212 -9.44 -7.20 -9.24
N PRO A 213 -10.20 -6.31 -9.94
CA PRO A 213 -10.96 -6.66 -11.13
C PRO A 213 -10.11 -7.23 -12.28
N ALA A 214 -10.74 -8.00 -13.20
CA ALA A 214 -10.08 -8.69 -14.32
C ALA A 214 -9.29 -7.77 -15.27
N LYS A 215 -9.57 -6.47 -15.30
CA LYS A 215 -8.83 -5.47 -16.09
C LYS A 215 -7.40 -5.22 -15.58
N TYR A 216 -7.13 -5.55 -14.32
CA TYR A 216 -5.78 -5.52 -13.76
C TYR A 216 -5.06 -6.84 -14.04
N ASP A 217 -3.73 -6.79 -14.03
CA ASP A 217 -2.92 -8.00 -14.17
C ASP A 217 -3.27 -9.02 -13.09
N ALA A 218 -3.24 -10.31 -13.44
CA ALA A 218 -3.52 -11.37 -12.49
C ALA A 218 -2.41 -11.51 -11.41
N ALA A 219 -1.29 -10.80 -11.57
CA ALA A 219 -0.19 -10.79 -10.62
C ALA A 219 -0.60 -10.21 -9.25
N GLY A 220 -0.02 -10.78 -8.19
CA GLY A 220 -0.21 -10.39 -6.79
C GLY A 220 -1.22 -11.26 -6.03
N ASN A 221 -0.72 -12.25 -5.31
CA ASN A 221 -1.55 -13.19 -4.52
C ASN A 221 -2.40 -12.52 -3.44
N ALA A 222 -1.86 -11.51 -2.79
CA ALA A 222 -2.54 -10.74 -1.76
C ALA A 222 -3.37 -9.57 -2.33
N GLY A 223 -3.30 -9.34 -3.65
CA GLY A 223 -3.96 -8.25 -4.32
C GLY A 223 -3.02 -7.18 -4.87
N ILE A 224 -3.58 -6.01 -5.13
CA ILE A 224 -2.88 -4.85 -5.69
C ILE A 224 -2.98 -3.67 -4.74
N ILE A 225 -1.88 -2.95 -4.59
CA ILE A 225 -1.83 -1.60 -4.01
C ILE A 225 -1.53 -0.64 -5.15
N ASN A 226 -2.47 0.26 -5.48
CA ASN A 226 -2.30 1.23 -6.54
C ASN A 226 -2.13 2.64 -5.96
N ILE A 227 -0.96 3.22 -6.13
CA ILE A 227 -0.63 4.58 -5.69
C ILE A 227 -0.95 5.55 -6.81
N ARG A 228 -1.93 6.42 -6.58
CA ARG A 228 -2.31 7.49 -7.50
C ARG A 228 -1.50 8.73 -7.19
N LEU A 229 -0.80 9.24 -8.17
CA LEU A 229 -0.07 10.50 -8.04
C LEU A 229 -0.97 11.69 -8.35
N LYS A 230 -0.71 12.82 -7.68
CA LYS A 230 -1.50 14.03 -7.83
C LYS A 230 -1.50 14.55 -9.26
N LYS A 231 -2.71 14.77 -9.80
CA LYS A 231 -2.97 15.42 -11.08
C LYS A 231 -3.89 16.60 -10.85
N ASN A 232 -3.50 17.78 -11.30
CA ASN A 232 -4.37 18.95 -11.19
C ASN A 232 -5.04 19.21 -12.55
N THR A 233 -6.38 19.29 -12.57
CA THR A 233 -7.18 19.47 -13.78
C THR A 233 -7.71 20.92 -13.94
N LEU A 234 -7.36 21.82 -13.04
CA LEU A 234 -7.78 23.24 -13.10
C LEU A 234 -7.13 23.94 -14.29
N LYS A 235 -7.86 24.83 -14.98
CA LYS A 235 -7.30 25.71 -16.01
C LYS A 235 -6.36 26.74 -15.40
N GLY A 236 -5.35 27.19 -16.17
CA GLY A 236 -4.35 28.13 -15.72
C GLY A 236 -3.19 27.42 -15.02
N PHE A 237 -2.40 28.19 -14.28
CA PHE A 237 -1.21 27.73 -13.56
C PHE A 237 -1.54 27.37 -12.11
N ASN A 238 -1.28 26.14 -11.72
CA ASN A 238 -1.58 25.62 -10.39
C ASN A 238 -0.40 24.79 -9.91
N GLY A 239 -0.18 24.74 -8.61
CA GLY A 239 0.88 23.90 -8.08
C GLY A 239 0.88 23.80 -6.57
N SER A 240 1.81 22.99 -6.08
CA SER A 240 2.10 22.86 -4.66
C SER A 240 3.57 22.60 -4.44
N ILE A 241 4.09 23.13 -3.34
CA ILE A 241 5.44 22.89 -2.84
C ILE A 241 5.29 22.24 -1.47
N SER A 242 6.11 21.22 -1.21
CA SER A 242 6.25 20.62 0.12
C SER A 242 7.73 20.48 0.42
N LEU A 243 8.15 21.04 1.56
CA LEU A 243 9.52 20.98 2.06
C LEU A 243 9.47 20.34 3.44
N ALA A 244 10.24 19.28 3.66
CA ALA A 244 10.31 18.64 4.95
C ALA A 244 11.76 18.34 5.34
N PHE A 245 12.05 18.61 6.60
CA PHE A 245 13.27 18.23 7.29
C PHE A 245 12.92 17.34 8.47
N GLY A 246 13.55 16.20 8.54
CA GLY A 246 13.42 15.22 9.62
C GLY A 246 14.76 14.96 10.30
N GLN A 247 14.74 14.83 11.61
CA GLN A 247 15.90 14.46 12.44
C GLN A 247 15.54 13.25 13.30
N GLY A 248 16.12 12.11 12.97
CA GLY A 248 16.24 10.95 13.83
C GLY A 248 17.65 10.92 14.44
N PHE A 249 18.29 9.75 14.45
CA PHE A 249 19.74 9.70 14.67
C PHE A 249 20.46 10.37 13.48
N TYR A 250 20.00 10.09 12.25
CA TYR A 250 20.45 10.75 11.02
C TYR A 250 19.38 11.70 10.47
N SER A 251 19.85 12.72 9.74
CA SER A 251 18.98 13.70 9.08
C SER A 251 18.31 13.15 7.81
N ARG A 252 17.12 13.66 7.53
CA ARG A 252 16.31 13.29 6.35
C ARG A 252 15.66 14.52 5.74
N THR A 253 15.48 14.54 4.42
CA THR A 253 14.69 15.57 3.76
C THR A 253 13.74 14.93 2.76
N ASN A 254 12.50 15.46 2.68
CA ASN A 254 11.52 15.04 1.68
C ASN A 254 10.91 16.29 1.04
N ASN A 255 11.41 16.64 -0.14
CA ASN A 255 11.05 17.85 -0.85
C ASN A 255 10.36 17.52 -2.17
N SER A 256 9.27 18.22 -2.48
CA SER A 256 8.58 18.04 -3.75
C SER A 256 7.94 19.33 -4.25
N ILE A 257 7.88 19.45 -5.57
CA ILE A 257 7.12 20.45 -6.29
C ILE A 257 6.22 19.76 -7.32
N ASN A 258 4.94 20.15 -7.32
CA ASN A 258 3.96 19.68 -8.29
C ASN A 258 3.44 20.90 -9.03
N LEU A 259 3.52 20.88 -10.35
CA LEU A 259 3.09 21.97 -11.22
C LEU A 259 2.09 21.43 -12.24
N ASN A 260 1.12 22.25 -12.58
CA ASN A 260 0.20 21.99 -13.67
C ASN A 260 -0.11 23.32 -14.38
N TYR A 261 -0.07 23.28 -15.70
CA TYR A 261 -0.42 24.40 -16.55
C TYR A 261 -1.35 23.94 -17.65
N ARG A 262 -2.59 24.37 -17.58
CA ARG A 262 -3.60 24.05 -18.58
C ARG A 262 -3.99 25.28 -19.38
N ILE A 263 -3.71 25.24 -20.68
CA ILE A 263 -4.02 26.31 -21.63
C ILE A 263 -4.69 25.71 -22.87
N ASN A 264 -5.83 26.27 -23.27
CA ASN A 264 -6.60 25.80 -24.44
C ASN A 264 -6.79 24.27 -24.45
N LYS A 265 -6.21 23.60 -25.46
CA LYS A 265 -6.26 22.14 -25.66
C LYS A 265 -5.09 21.39 -25.03
N PHE A 266 -4.18 22.08 -24.35
CA PHE A 266 -3.00 21.47 -23.74
C PHE A 266 -3.08 21.49 -22.22
N ASN A 267 -2.61 20.41 -21.59
CA ASN A 267 -2.37 20.32 -20.17
C ASN A 267 -0.97 19.80 -19.94
N PHE A 268 -0.11 20.60 -19.38
CA PHE A 268 1.25 20.21 -18.97
C PHE A 268 1.26 19.99 -17.47
N PHE A 269 1.90 18.91 -17.02
CA PHE A 269 2.07 18.64 -15.61
C PHE A 269 3.46 18.14 -15.29
N SER A 270 3.92 18.46 -14.09
CA SER A 270 5.23 18.06 -13.59
C SER A 270 5.14 17.70 -12.11
N ASN A 271 5.81 16.61 -11.73
CA ASN A 271 6.09 16.25 -10.35
C ASN A 271 7.60 16.05 -10.23
N ILE A 272 8.24 16.81 -9.36
CA ILE A 272 9.69 16.71 -9.13
C ILE A 272 9.86 16.52 -7.62
N SER A 273 10.68 15.57 -7.22
CA SER A 273 11.07 15.41 -5.82
C SER A 273 12.57 15.14 -5.68
N MET A 274 13.15 15.70 -4.63
CA MET A 274 14.55 15.54 -4.24
C MET A 274 14.59 15.24 -2.75
N ASN A 275 15.10 14.06 -2.40
CA ASN A 275 15.03 13.55 -1.05
C ASN A 275 16.38 13.00 -0.61
N MET A 276 16.66 13.14 0.66
CA MET A 276 17.76 12.49 1.35
C MET A 276 17.18 11.71 2.51
N ASN A 277 17.47 10.43 2.57
CA ASN A 277 16.95 9.52 3.59
C ASN A 277 18.11 8.71 4.18
N ASN A 278 18.64 9.21 5.29
CA ASN A 278 19.69 8.51 6.03
C ASN A 278 19.06 7.82 7.23
N ASP A 279 19.45 6.57 7.46
CA ASP A 279 18.98 5.76 8.59
C ASP A 279 20.05 4.76 9.02
N TYR A 280 19.80 4.11 10.16
CA TYR A 280 20.58 2.96 10.58
C TYR A 280 19.69 1.79 11.00
N GLN A 281 20.31 0.62 10.96
CA GLN A 281 19.82 -0.61 11.59
C GLN A 281 20.96 -1.22 12.40
N ASP A 282 20.73 -1.45 13.69
CA ASP A 282 21.61 -2.26 14.54
C ASP A 282 20.97 -3.64 14.67
N LEU A 283 21.57 -4.64 13.99
CA LEU A 283 21.06 -5.99 13.87
C LEU A 283 21.89 -6.96 14.67
N LEU A 284 21.26 -7.57 15.68
CA LEU A 284 21.82 -8.66 16.46
C LEU A 284 21.28 -10.00 15.90
N ILE A 285 22.19 -10.94 15.60
CA ILE A 285 21.86 -12.31 15.23
C ILE A 285 22.55 -13.25 16.19
N GLU A 286 21.80 -14.18 16.79
CA GLU A 286 22.33 -15.30 17.56
C GLU A 286 21.97 -16.60 16.85
N ARG A 287 22.98 -17.44 16.57
CA ARG A 287 22.84 -18.76 16.00
C ARG A 287 23.45 -19.78 16.95
N LYS A 288 22.71 -20.82 17.28
CA LYS A 288 23.18 -21.96 18.08
C LYS A 288 23.31 -23.19 17.19
N TYR A 289 24.46 -23.75 17.15
CA TYR A 289 24.72 -25.02 16.47
C TYR A 289 24.52 -26.12 17.48
N LEU A 290 23.67 -27.07 17.16
CA LEU A 290 23.28 -28.16 18.07
C LEU A 290 23.96 -29.46 17.70
N LYS A 291 24.29 -30.29 18.71
CA LYS A 291 24.64 -31.68 18.53
C LYS A 291 23.37 -32.51 18.29
N ASN A 292 23.55 -33.77 17.87
CA ASN A 292 22.43 -34.68 17.63
C ASN A 292 21.60 -34.96 18.90
N ASP A 293 22.13 -34.75 20.09
CA ASP A 293 21.44 -34.87 21.37
C ASP A 293 20.70 -33.56 21.76
N GLY A 294 20.72 -32.53 20.93
CA GLY A 294 20.10 -31.25 21.15
C GLY A 294 20.93 -30.27 22.03
N SER A 295 22.08 -30.72 22.55
CA SER A 295 22.95 -29.82 23.32
C SER A 295 23.67 -28.82 22.42
N VAL A 296 24.01 -27.62 22.96
CA VAL A 296 24.70 -26.58 22.20
C VAL A 296 26.16 -26.97 21.99
N ASN A 297 26.55 -27.07 20.73
CA ASN A 297 27.94 -27.34 20.31
C ASN A 297 28.74 -26.04 20.21
N ALA A 298 28.16 -24.99 19.59
CA ALA A 298 28.74 -23.69 19.42
C ALA A 298 27.66 -22.61 19.39
N THR A 299 28.01 -21.40 19.73
CA THR A 299 27.13 -20.22 19.60
C THR A 299 27.84 -19.16 18.76
N PHE A 300 27.14 -18.63 17.77
CA PHE A 300 27.61 -17.52 16.96
C PHE A 300 26.76 -16.29 17.30
N ARG A 301 27.42 -15.21 17.70
CA ARG A 301 26.77 -13.91 17.94
C ARG A 301 27.34 -12.88 17.00
N GLN A 302 26.46 -12.22 16.28
CA GLN A 302 26.78 -11.20 15.29
C GLN A 302 26.06 -9.91 15.67
N ASN A 303 26.81 -8.82 15.73
CA ASN A 303 26.28 -7.48 15.77
C ASN A 303 26.67 -6.76 14.48
N SER A 304 25.69 -6.25 13.77
CA SER A 304 25.83 -5.57 12.47
C SER A 304 25.22 -4.18 12.54
N PHE A 305 26.06 -3.15 12.58
CA PHE A 305 25.62 -1.77 12.46
C PHE A 305 25.61 -1.38 10.98
N ILE A 306 24.41 -1.21 10.43
CA ILE A 306 24.15 -0.90 9.02
C ILE A 306 23.74 0.56 8.89
N LYS A 307 24.60 1.41 8.37
CA LYS A 307 24.30 2.79 8.01
C LYS A 307 23.88 2.87 6.56
N ASN A 308 22.73 3.48 6.29
CA ASN A 308 22.24 3.72 4.94
C ASN A 308 22.20 5.21 4.65
N GLU A 309 22.81 5.60 3.52
CA GLU A 309 22.79 6.95 2.97
C GLU A 309 22.15 6.90 1.59
N ARG A 310 20.94 7.49 1.45
CA ARG A 310 20.13 7.42 0.24
C ARG A 310 19.78 8.80 -0.24
N TYR A 311 20.08 9.06 -1.50
CA TYR A 311 19.63 10.25 -2.23
C TYR A 311 18.67 9.79 -3.31
N SER A 312 17.55 10.49 -3.47
CA SER A 312 16.50 10.07 -4.41
C SER A 312 15.95 11.27 -5.13
N ASN A 313 16.12 11.28 -6.44
CA ASN A 313 15.59 12.30 -7.33
C ASN A 313 14.56 11.66 -8.25
N ASN A 314 13.33 12.17 -8.22
CA ASN A 314 12.27 11.69 -9.09
C ASN A 314 11.75 12.84 -9.93
N ILE A 315 11.53 12.58 -11.21
CA ILE A 315 10.93 13.51 -12.15
C ILE A 315 9.82 12.81 -12.93
N ARG A 316 8.70 13.50 -13.07
CA ARG A 316 7.62 13.11 -13.96
C ARG A 316 7.11 14.33 -14.69
N LEU A 317 7.13 14.28 -16.00
CA LEU A 317 6.66 15.31 -16.91
C LEU A 317 5.57 14.71 -17.79
N GLY A 318 4.51 15.44 -18.03
CA GLY A 318 3.48 14.96 -18.93
C GLY A 318 2.80 16.08 -19.69
N ALA A 319 2.28 15.73 -20.85
CA ALA A 319 1.49 16.60 -21.69
C ALA A 319 0.28 15.83 -22.23
N ASP A 320 -0.91 16.40 -22.00
CA ASP A 320 -2.14 15.92 -22.62
C ASP A 320 -2.59 16.92 -23.68
N TYR A 321 -2.94 16.41 -24.84
CA TYR A 321 -3.52 17.17 -25.95
C TYR A 321 -4.97 16.74 -26.17
N TYR A 322 -5.89 17.64 -25.89
CA TYR A 322 -7.32 17.44 -26.12
C TYR A 322 -7.65 17.79 -27.57
N LEU A 323 -7.41 16.82 -28.48
CA LEU A 323 -7.65 17.00 -29.92
C LEU A 323 -9.10 17.44 -30.19
N SER A 324 -10.05 16.81 -29.48
CA SER A 324 -11.46 17.14 -29.46
C SER A 324 -12.04 16.86 -28.07
N ASP A 325 -13.33 17.15 -27.84
CA ASP A 325 -14.04 16.77 -26.62
C ASP A 325 -14.11 15.25 -26.42
N LYS A 326 -13.85 14.48 -27.47
CA LYS A 326 -13.90 13.02 -27.49
C LYS A 326 -12.52 12.38 -27.48
N THR A 327 -11.48 13.06 -27.94
CA THR A 327 -10.17 12.48 -28.20
C THR A 327 -9.09 13.15 -27.37
N THR A 328 -8.37 12.37 -26.57
CA THR A 328 -7.21 12.81 -25.80
C THR A 328 -5.99 11.99 -26.19
N LEU A 329 -4.90 12.67 -26.48
CA LEU A 329 -3.57 12.10 -26.65
C LEU A 329 -2.72 12.56 -25.47
N GLY A 330 -1.96 11.67 -24.88
CA GLY A 330 -1.07 12.01 -23.77
C GLY A 330 0.29 11.39 -23.96
N VAL A 331 1.31 12.11 -23.47
CA VAL A 331 2.66 11.58 -23.31
C VAL A 331 3.12 11.85 -21.89
N VAL A 332 3.72 10.84 -21.26
CA VAL A 332 4.27 10.96 -19.91
C VAL A 332 5.70 10.44 -19.92
N PHE A 333 6.60 11.27 -19.46
CA PHE A 333 7.97 10.93 -19.20
C PHE A 333 8.18 10.79 -17.69
N SER A 334 8.79 9.71 -17.22
CA SER A 334 9.13 9.55 -15.80
C SER A 334 10.55 9.02 -15.67
N GLY A 335 11.23 9.46 -14.63
CA GLY A 335 12.56 8.96 -14.32
C GLY A 335 12.87 9.09 -12.84
N PHE A 336 13.69 8.21 -12.33
CA PHE A 336 14.30 8.38 -11.02
C PHE A 336 15.78 8.04 -11.06
N TYR A 337 16.53 8.65 -10.17
CA TYR A 337 17.92 8.35 -9.87
C TYR A 337 18.12 8.25 -8.36
N ASN A 338 18.53 7.07 -7.90
CA ASN A 338 18.60 6.72 -6.48
C ASN A 338 19.96 6.11 -6.12
N PRO A 339 21.00 6.92 -5.92
CA PRO A 339 22.26 6.46 -5.36
C PRO A 339 22.10 6.15 -3.86
N THR A 340 22.61 4.99 -3.46
CA THR A 340 22.58 4.51 -2.09
C THR A 340 23.93 3.97 -1.70
N THR A 341 24.44 4.37 -0.55
CA THR A 341 25.61 3.75 0.09
C THR A 341 25.12 3.07 1.37
N ALA A 342 25.30 1.76 1.46
CA ALA A 342 25.07 0.98 2.67
C ALA A 342 26.43 0.54 3.22
N THR A 343 26.76 0.98 4.43
CA THR A 343 27.96 0.56 5.16
C THR A 343 27.53 -0.32 6.32
N ASN A 344 27.87 -1.61 6.24
CA ASN A 344 27.64 -2.58 7.29
C ASN A 344 28.96 -2.88 8.02
N THR A 345 29.06 -2.45 9.27
CA THR A 345 30.16 -2.82 10.16
C THR A 345 29.69 -3.95 11.07
N ASN A 346 30.29 -5.09 10.91
CA ASN A 346 29.89 -6.34 11.54
C ASN A 346 31.00 -6.83 12.48
N LYS A 347 30.62 -7.20 13.69
CA LYS A 347 31.45 -7.96 14.63
C LYS A 347 30.74 -9.24 14.97
N SER A 348 31.35 -10.37 14.63
CA SER A 348 30.85 -11.70 14.88
C SER A 348 31.82 -12.46 15.78
N THR A 349 31.28 -13.11 16.82
CA THR A 349 32.08 -13.94 17.74
C THR A 349 31.52 -15.36 17.74
N LEU A 350 32.39 -16.33 17.52
CA LEU A 350 32.11 -17.74 17.69
C LEU A 350 32.50 -18.18 19.09
N PHE A 351 31.60 -18.80 19.80
CA PHE A 351 31.80 -19.37 21.12
C PHE A 351 31.74 -20.89 21.03
N ASN A 352 32.64 -21.56 21.75
CA ASN A 352 32.61 -23.02 21.88
C ASN A 352 31.46 -23.46 22.83
N GLN A 353 31.34 -24.80 23.07
CA GLN A 353 30.30 -25.37 23.94
C GLN A 353 30.36 -24.85 25.40
N PHE A 354 31.53 -24.34 25.84
CA PHE A 354 31.74 -23.77 27.19
C PHE A 354 31.55 -22.26 27.26
N GLN A 355 30.99 -21.66 26.19
CA GLN A 355 30.79 -20.21 26.03
C GLN A 355 32.09 -19.38 26.08
N GLN A 356 33.21 -20.00 25.75
CA GLN A 356 34.49 -19.32 25.59
C GLN A 356 34.64 -18.87 24.13
N SER A 357 35.18 -17.68 23.88
CA SER A 357 35.43 -17.16 22.55
C SER A 357 36.49 -18.03 21.85
N ASP A 358 36.13 -18.59 20.71
CA ASP A 358 37.03 -19.35 19.84
C ASP A 358 37.67 -18.43 18.78
N SER A 359 36.84 -17.58 18.15
CA SER A 359 37.32 -16.66 17.14
C SER A 359 36.39 -15.44 17.04
N THR A 360 36.93 -14.32 16.59
CA THR A 360 36.18 -13.08 16.29
C THR A 360 36.44 -12.70 14.84
N ILE A 361 35.36 -12.30 14.15
CA ILE A 361 35.42 -11.80 12.79
C ILE A 361 34.95 -10.35 12.81
N ASN A 362 35.76 -9.45 12.35
CA ASN A 362 35.39 -8.08 12.02
C ASN A 362 35.22 -7.97 10.51
N ALA A 363 34.08 -7.56 10.06
CA ALA A 363 33.80 -7.37 8.63
C ALA A 363 33.25 -5.96 8.38
N VAL A 364 33.70 -5.35 7.29
CA VAL A 364 33.17 -4.11 6.77
C VAL A 364 32.70 -4.37 5.34
N ASN A 365 31.40 -4.22 5.11
CA ASN A 365 30.81 -4.37 3.80
C ASN A 365 30.25 -3.02 3.34
N ILE A 366 30.86 -2.45 2.31
CA ILE A 366 30.39 -1.21 1.67
C ILE A 366 29.73 -1.58 0.35
N ASN A 367 28.46 -1.26 0.24
CA ASN A 367 27.67 -1.53 -0.94
C ASN A 367 27.20 -0.19 -1.55
N ASN A 368 27.80 0.20 -2.64
CA ASN A 368 27.44 1.38 -3.43
C ASN A 368 26.51 0.94 -4.56
N ARG A 369 25.26 1.39 -4.51
CA ARG A 369 24.25 1.08 -5.50
C ARG A 369 23.75 2.35 -6.16
N LYS A 370 23.72 2.37 -7.49
CA LYS A 370 23.13 3.43 -8.30
C LYS A 370 22.01 2.83 -9.12
N TRP A 371 20.79 3.28 -8.85
CA TRP A 371 19.62 2.88 -9.60
C TRP A 371 19.09 4.04 -10.40
N TRP A 372 18.83 3.82 -11.68
CA TRP A 372 18.09 4.74 -12.51
C TRP A 372 16.98 4.02 -13.25
N ASN A 373 15.97 4.79 -13.57
CA ASN A 373 14.88 4.38 -14.41
C ASN A 373 14.51 5.52 -15.33
N GLY A 374 14.26 5.18 -16.59
CA GLY A 374 13.62 6.05 -17.57
C GLY A 374 12.40 5.38 -18.15
N SER A 375 11.30 6.11 -18.31
CA SER A 375 10.09 5.56 -18.92
C SER A 375 9.38 6.59 -19.78
N VAL A 376 8.81 6.12 -20.89
CA VAL A 376 7.95 6.89 -21.78
C VAL A 376 6.64 6.14 -21.93
N ASN A 377 5.53 6.83 -21.74
CA ASN A 377 4.19 6.32 -21.99
C ASN A 377 3.46 7.19 -22.99
N PHE A 378 2.92 6.57 -24.01
CA PHE A 378 1.93 7.17 -24.92
C PHE A 378 0.56 6.62 -24.57
N ASN A 379 -0.41 7.50 -24.38
CA ASN A 379 -1.79 7.13 -24.11
C ASN A 379 -2.73 7.81 -25.11
N TYR A 380 -3.73 7.05 -25.52
CA TYR A 380 -4.82 7.46 -26.40
C TYR A 380 -6.13 7.11 -25.74
N SER A 381 -7.08 8.03 -25.70
CA SER A 381 -8.46 7.78 -25.26
C SER A 381 -9.43 8.41 -26.26
N TYR A 382 -10.41 7.63 -26.67
CA TYR A 382 -11.47 8.05 -27.58
C TYR A 382 -12.85 7.71 -27.03
N LYS A 383 -13.61 8.73 -26.68
CA LYS A 383 -15.01 8.63 -26.24
C LYS A 383 -15.89 8.54 -27.48
N ILE A 384 -16.39 7.34 -27.77
CA ILE A 384 -17.20 7.08 -28.97
C ILE A 384 -18.52 7.83 -28.86
N ASP A 385 -19.13 7.83 -27.67
CA ASP A 385 -20.38 8.55 -27.39
C ASP A 385 -20.37 9.29 -26.04
N LYS A 386 -21.44 10.02 -25.78
CA LYS A 386 -21.64 10.72 -24.49
C LYS A 386 -22.12 9.80 -23.35
N LYS A 387 -22.41 8.53 -23.65
CA LYS A 387 -22.94 7.55 -22.68
C LYS A 387 -21.85 6.76 -21.99
N GLY A 388 -20.56 7.03 -22.30
CA GLY A 388 -19.42 6.37 -21.69
C GLY A 388 -18.84 5.21 -22.50
N LYS A 389 -19.23 5.05 -23.77
CA LYS A 389 -18.57 4.12 -24.68
C LYS A 389 -17.20 4.68 -25.06
N GLU A 390 -16.15 3.94 -24.71
CA GLU A 390 -14.77 4.42 -24.82
C GLU A 390 -13.83 3.30 -25.27
N ILE A 391 -12.83 3.67 -26.04
CA ILE A 391 -11.65 2.87 -26.32
C ILE A 391 -10.42 3.63 -25.85
N SER A 392 -9.50 2.94 -25.18
CA SER A 392 -8.21 3.50 -24.79
C SER A 392 -7.07 2.56 -25.14
N ALA A 393 -5.92 3.14 -25.48
CA ALA A 393 -4.71 2.41 -25.78
C ALA A 393 -3.53 3.03 -25.03
N ASN A 394 -2.60 2.20 -24.60
CA ASN A 394 -1.36 2.59 -23.94
C ASN A 394 -0.19 1.83 -24.55
N ILE A 395 0.89 2.54 -24.77
CA ILE A 395 2.19 1.97 -25.14
C ILE A 395 3.20 2.48 -24.12
N ASP A 396 3.94 1.58 -23.50
CA ASP A 396 4.96 1.91 -22.53
C ASP A 396 6.31 1.33 -22.94
N TYR A 397 7.36 2.12 -22.79
CA TYR A 397 8.74 1.66 -22.73
C TYR A 397 9.34 2.07 -21.40
N ILE A 398 9.96 1.13 -20.69
CA ILE A 398 10.58 1.35 -19.38
C ILE A 398 11.94 0.68 -19.40
N ASN A 399 12.96 1.44 -19.04
CA ASN A 399 14.29 0.91 -18.81
C ASN A 399 14.68 1.10 -17.35
N TYR A 400 15.27 0.08 -16.73
CA TYR A 400 15.91 0.12 -15.42
C TYR A 400 17.37 -0.27 -15.59
N THR A 401 18.27 0.53 -15.00
CA THR A 401 19.69 0.19 -14.92
C THR A 401 20.13 0.25 -13.46
N ALA A 402 20.85 -0.77 -13.02
CA ALA A 402 21.46 -0.83 -11.70
C ALA A 402 22.97 -1.03 -11.84
N ASP A 403 23.75 -0.20 -11.16
CA ASP A 403 25.17 -0.42 -10.91
C ASP A 403 25.38 -0.68 -9.43
N ILE A 404 25.86 -1.86 -9.08
CA ILE A 404 26.13 -2.23 -7.70
C ILE A 404 27.61 -2.57 -7.59
N ASN A 405 28.31 -1.86 -6.70
CA ASN A 405 29.71 -2.11 -6.37
C ASN A 405 29.79 -2.48 -4.89
N GLN A 406 30.20 -3.71 -4.61
CA GLN A 406 30.39 -4.24 -3.28
C GLN A 406 31.86 -4.36 -2.93
N ASN A 407 32.22 -3.97 -1.72
CA ASN A 407 33.54 -4.21 -1.13
C ASN A 407 33.33 -4.80 0.26
N LEU A 408 33.66 -6.09 0.42
CA LEU A 408 33.56 -6.83 1.69
C LEU A 408 34.96 -7.17 2.16
N GLU A 409 35.38 -6.55 3.25
CA GLU A 409 36.65 -6.82 3.92
C GLU A 409 36.36 -7.64 5.20
N ASN A 410 37.01 -8.78 5.33
CA ASN A 410 36.93 -9.68 6.48
C ASN A 410 38.27 -9.82 7.16
N SER A 411 38.30 -9.65 8.48
CA SER A 411 39.47 -9.90 9.34
C SER A 411 39.10 -10.90 10.42
N VAL A 412 39.74 -12.04 10.46
CA VAL A 412 39.48 -13.13 11.43
C VAL A 412 40.58 -13.12 12.47
N PHE A 413 40.17 -13.07 13.72
CA PHE A 413 41.07 -13.09 14.88
C PHE A 413 40.85 -14.38 15.71
N LEU A 414 41.92 -14.93 16.22
CA LEU A 414 41.87 -16.03 17.19
C LEU A 414 41.43 -15.54 18.56
N SER A 415 41.23 -16.47 19.52
CA SER A 415 40.84 -16.14 20.88
C SER A 415 41.82 -15.23 21.63
N ASP A 416 43.07 -15.23 21.26
CA ASP A 416 44.16 -14.37 21.79
C ASP A 416 44.25 -13.00 21.09
N ASN A 417 43.30 -12.66 20.22
CA ASN A 417 43.26 -11.48 19.38
C ASN A 417 44.38 -11.41 18.30
N THR A 418 45.06 -12.52 18.00
CA THR A 418 46.01 -12.54 16.88
C THR A 418 45.25 -12.63 15.54
N LEU A 419 45.67 -11.86 14.53
CA LEU A 419 45.08 -11.89 13.19
C LEU A 419 45.41 -13.23 12.52
N LYS A 420 44.37 -14.03 12.21
CA LYS A 420 44.51 -15.31 11.52
C LYS A 420 44.51 -15.16 10.00
N THR A 421 43.60 -14.33 9.46
CA THR A 421 43.50 -14.09 8.02
C THR A 421 42.74 -12.80 7.76
N GLN A 422 43.09 -12.16 6.64
CA GLN A 422 42.37 -11.01 6.08
C GLN A 422 42.18 -11.27 4.62
N ASP A 423 40.98 -11.01 4.12
CA ASP A 423 40.58 -11.12 2.71
C ASP A 423 39.61 -10.01 2.34
N ILE A 424 39.69 -9.61 1.09
CA ILE A 424 38.76 -8.62 0.51
C ILE A 424 38.08 -9.27 -0.68
N LEU A 425 36.73 -9.22 -0.68
CA LEU A 425 35.92 -9.61 -1.82
C LEU A 425 35.33 -8.35 -2.46
N ARG A 426 35.58 -8.17 -3.75
CA ARG A 426 34.98 -7.07 -4.54
C ARG A 426 34.03 -7.63 -5.55
N GLY A 427 32.83 -7.06 -5.61
CA GLY A 427 31.78 -7.40 -6.55
C GLY A 427 31.35 -6.21 -7.40
N VAL A 428 31.18 -6.44 -8.69
CA VAL A 428 30.60 -5.48 -9.65
C VAL A 428 29.40 -6.19 -10.30
N LEU A 429 28.19 -5.68 -10.02
CA LEU A 429 26.95 -6.35 -10.38
C LEU A 429 26.01 -5.40 -11.16
N PRO A 430 26.33 -5.09 -12.44
CA PRO A 430 25.43 -4.32 -13.29
C PRO A 430 24.21 -5.17 -13.70
N ALA A 431 23.07 -4.51 -13.81
CA ALA A 431 21.83 -5.12 -14.30
C ALA A 431 21.04 -4.12 -15.15
N ASP A 432 20.56 -4.60 -16.30
CA ASP A 432 19.69 -3.85 -17.21
C ASP A 432 18.37 -4.60 -17.39
N ILE A 433 17.26 -3.86 -17.36
CA ILE A 433 15.91 -4.40 -17.55
C ILE A 433 15.17 -3.50 -18.54
N ASP A 434 14.76 -4.04 -19.68
CA ASP A 434 13.92 -3.37 -20.67
C ASP A 434 12.51 -3.97 -20.66
N ILE A 435 11.50 -3.12 -20.57
CA ILE A 435 10.10 -3.51 -20.53
C ILE A 435 9.34 -2.75 -21.62
N TYR A 436 8.65 -3.50 -22.46
CA TYR A 436 7.74 -2.98 -23.49
C TYR A 436 6.35 -3.46 -23.17
N THR A 437 5.35 -2.57 -23.14
CA THR A 437 3.96 -2.98 -22.98
C THR A 437 3.05 -2.29 -23.97
N PHE A 438 2.05 -3.05 -24.41
CA PHE A 438 0.94 -2.58 -25.21
C PHE A 438 -0.35 -3.03 -24.57
N LYS A 439 -1.30 -2.10 -24.36
CA LYS A 439 -2.59 -2.38 -23.77
C LYS A 439 -3.70 -1.63 -24.51
N VAL A 440 -4.80 -2.32 -24.77
CA VAL A 440 -6.04 -1.73 -25.31
C VAL A 440 -7.19 -2.15 -24.43
N ASP A 441 -8.02 -1.18 -24.04
CA ASP A 441 -9.24 -1.40 -23.27
C ASP A 441 -10.43 -0.79 -24.00
N TYR A 442 -11.54 -1.51 -24.00
CA TYR A 442 -12.83 -1.09 -24.50
C TYR A 442 -13.87 -1.16 -23.40
N ALA A 443 -14.63 -0.08 -23.24
CA ALA A 443 -15.74 0.01 -22.30
C ALA A 443 -17.04 0.30 -23.03
N GLN A 444 -18.08 -0.47 -22.75
CA GLN A 444 -19.41 -0.35 -23.32
C GLN A 444 -20.45 -0.27 -22.22
N PRO A 445 -20.96 0.92 -21.87
CA PRO A 445 -22.15 1.03 -21.05
C PRO A 445 -23.34 0.37 -21.75
N LEU A 446 -24.11 -0.41 -21.00
CA LEU A 446 -25.26 -1.15 -21.46
C LEU A 446 -26.56 -0.43 -21.06
N LYS A 447 -27.63 -0.73 -21.77
CA LYS A 447 -28.99 -0.23 -21.39
C LYS A 447 -29.31 -0.73 -19.97
N LYS A 448 -29.95 0.10 -19.16
CA LYS A 448 -30.36 -0.19 -17.77
C LYS A 448 -29.21 -0.40 -16.78
N GLY A 449 -28.13 0.40 -16.89
CA GLY A 449 -27.12 0.52 -15.84
C GLY A 449 -26.11 -0.62 -15.73
N GLY A 450 -25.81 -1.33 -16.82
CA GLY A 450 -24.71 -2.29 -16.88
C GLY A 450 -23.50 -1.72 -17.59
N THR A 451 -22.31 -2.33 -17.43
CA THR A 451 -21.10 -2.04 -18.18
C THR A 451 -20.43 -3.34 -18.61
N PHE A 452 -20.04 -3.41 -19.86
CA PHE A 452 -19.21 -4.46 -20.41
C PHE A 452 -17.84 -3.86 -20.72
N GLU A 453 -16.78 -4.50 -20.28
CA GLU A 453 -15.40 -4.11 -20.58
C GLU A 453 -14.66 -5.31 -21.19
N ALA A 454 -13.82 -5.05 -22.16
CA ALA A 454 -12.92 -6.04 -22.77
C ALA A 454 -11.57 -5.39 -23.01
N GLY A 455 -10.52 -6.16 -22.94
CA GLY A 455 -9.19 -5.62 -23.23
C GLY A 455 -8.18 -6.70 -23.54
N PHE A 456 -7.08 -6.24 -24.10
CA PHE A 456 -5.90 -7.02 -24.43
C PHE A 456 -4.65 -6.33 -23.93
N LYS A 457 -3.67 -7.09 -23.44
CA LYS A 457 -2.35 -6.61 -23.02
C LYS A 457 -1.29 -7.57 -23.51
N SER A 458 -0.20 -7.04 -24.04
CA SER A 458 1.04 -7.78 -24.32
C SER A 458 2.19 -7.07 -23.61
N GLY A 459 3.03 -7.82 -22.93
CA GLY A 459 4.22 -7.32 -22.26
C GLY A 459 5.43 -8.17 -22.61
N LEU A 460 6.55 -7.51 -22.93
CA LEU A 460 7.84 -8.14 -23.17
C LEU A 460 8.84 -7.55 -22.18
N VAL A 461 9.53 -8.41 -21.45
CA VAL A 461 10.60 -8.04 -20.52
C VAL A 461 11.87 -8.73 -20.93
N LYS A 462 12.97 -7.98 -20.95
CA LYS A 462 14.32 -8.50 -21.18
C LYS A 462 15.19 -8.04 -20.02
N THR A 463 15.91 -8.95 -19.41
CA THR A 463 16.87 -8.61 -18.37
C THR A 463 18.24 -9.17 -18.72
N LYS A 464 19.27 -8.39 -18.41
CA LYS A 464 20.66 -8.79 -18.49
C LYS A 464 21.34 -8.48 -17.15
N ASN A 465 21.85 -9.52 -16.51
CA ASN A 465 22.49 -9.41 -15.21
C ASN A 465 23.91 -9.96 -15.30
N VAL A 466 24.85 -9.25 -14.72
CA VAL A 466 26.25 -9.64 -14.64
C VAL A 466 26.65 -9.64 -13.17
N ALA A 467 27.40 -10.63 -12.73
CA ALA A 467 28.09 -10.65 -11.46
C ALA A 467 29.56 -10.98 -11.72
N GLN A 468 30.42 -10.05 -11.34
CA GLN A 468 31.88 -10.22 -11.42
C GLN A 468 32.46 -10.02 -10.04
N PHE A 469 33.07 -11.07 -9.51
CA PHE A 469 33.71 -11.06 -8.21
C PHE A 469 35.20 -11.31 -8.31
N THR A 470 35.96 -10.60 -7.50
CA THR A 470 37.41 -10.81 -7.34
C THR A 470 37.75 -10.94 -5.87
N ASN A 471 38.63 -11.86 -5.54
CA ASN A 471 39.27 -12.00 -4.22
C ASN A 471 40.60 -11.29 -4.23
N GLU A 472 40.87 -10.52 -3.19
CA GLU A 472 42.17 -9.93 -2.92
C GLU A 472 42.70 -10.47 -1.59
N LYS A 473 43.83 -11.14 -1.65
CA LYS A 473 44.54 -11.68 -0.50
C LYS A 473 46.04 -11.51 -0.69
N ASN A 474 46.74 -10.99 0.30
CA ASN A 474 48.15 -10.73 0.25
C ASN A 474 48.59 -9.90 -1.00
N ASN A 475 47.78 -8.87 -1.35
CA ASN A 475 47.98 -8.02 -2.53
C ASN A 475 47.88 -8.77 -3.89
N LEU A 476 47.40 -9.99 -3.92
CA LEU A 476 47.11 -10.75 -5.14
C LEU A 476 45.58 -10.72 -5.39
N THR A 477 45.21 -10.17 -6.55
CA THR A 477 43.81 -10.17 -7.00
C THR A 477 43.59 -11.33 -7.95
N THR A 478 42.57 -12.15 -7.64
CA THR A 478 42.16 -13.28 -8.45
C THR A 478 40.66 -13.22 -8.74
N VAL A 479 40.23 -13.67 -9.94
CA VAL A 479 38.81 -13.76 -10.29
C VAL A 479 38.18 -14.89 -9.47
N ASN A 480 37.03 -14.57 -8.84
CA ASN A 480 36.22 -15.59 -8.16
C ASN A 480 35.16 -16.15 -9.11
N ASN A 481 35.49 -17.25 -9.77
CA ASN A 481 34.58 -17.89 -10.74
C ASN A 481 33.39 -18.57 -10.07
N ASP A 482 33.44 -18.93 -8.78
CA ASP A 482 32.32 -19.51 -8.04
C ASP A 482 31.17 -18.52 -7.87
N LEU A 483 31.49 -17.24 -7.67
CA LEU A 483 30.52 -16.17 -7.49
C LEU A 483 30.24 -15.42 -8.80
N SER A 484 31.13 -15.50 -9.82
CA SER A 484 30.97 -14.78 -11.07
C SER A 484 30.03 -15.50 -12.04
N ASN A 485 29.14 -14.74 -12.70
CA ASN A 485 28.12 -15.29 -13.59
C ASN A 485 27.55 -14.23 -14.53
N LEU A 486 26.95 -14.65 -15.66
CA LEU A 486 26.14 -13.85 -16.56
C LEU A 486 24.80 -14.55 -16.75
N PHE A 487 23.69 -13.81 -16.61
CA PHE A 487 22.35 -14.34 -16.73
C PHE A 487 21.42 -13.42 -17.52
N ASP A 488 20.90 -13.92 -18.61
CA ASP A 488 19.89 -13.26 -19.43
C ASP A 488 18.52 -13.91 -19.19
N TYR A 489 17.48 -13.09 -19.09
CA TYR A 489 16.12 -13.58 -18.91
C TYR A 489 15.14 -12.82 -19.80
N ASN A 490 14.30 -13.54 -20.53
CA ASN A 490 13.26 -13.00 -21.38
C ASN A 490 11.90 -13.55 -20.96
N GLU A 491 10.92 -12.67 -20.84
CA GLU A 491 9.54 -13.04 -20.53
C GLU A 491 8.57 -12.30 -21.44
N ASN A 492 7.61 -13.02 -22.01
CA ASN A 492 6.48 -12.45 -22.75
C ASN A 492 5.17 -12.91 -22.11
N ILE A 493 4.32 -11.96 -21.75
CA ILE A 493 3.00 -12.20 -21.16
C ILE A 493 1.95 -11.59 -22.07
N ASN A 494 1.07 -12.43 -22.60
CA ASN A 494 -0.08 -12.02 -23.40
C ASN A 494 -1.37 -12.29 -22.61
N ALA A 495 -2.25 -11.32 -22.52
CA ALA A 495 -3.45 -11.41 -21.71
C ALA A 495 -4.66 -10.83 -22.44
N ALA A 496 -5.80 -11.48 -22.31
CA ALA A 496 -7.09 -10.95 -22.70
C ALA A 496 -8.06 -11.05 -21.53
N TYR A 497 -8.97 -10.09 -21.43
CA TYR A 497 -9.98 -10.12 -20.38
C TYR A 497 -11.34 -9.62 -20.86
N LEU A 498 -12.36 -10.13 -20.17
CA LEU A 498 -13.75 -9.67 -20.25
C LEU A 498 -14.24 -9.37 -18.85
N ASN A 499 -14.98 -8.31 -18.69
CA ASN A 499 -15.58 -7.91 -17.42
C ASN A 499 -17.00 -7.41 -17.66
N PHE A 500 -17.92 -7.85 -16.86
CA PHE A 500 -19.31 -7.43 -16.87
C PHE A 500 -19.72 -6.95 -15.50
N SER A 501 -20.36 -5.79 -15.41
CA SER A 501 -20.93 -5.26 -14.19
C SER A 501 -22.35 -4.79 -14.41
N LYS A 502 -23.20 -4.98 -13.41
CA LYS A 502 -24.57 -4.49 -13.45
C LYS A 502 -25.13 -4.21 -12.08
N ASP A 503 -25.77 -3.06 -11.94
CA ASP A 503 -26.51 -2.67 -10.76
C ASP A 503 -28.00 -2.94 -10.93
N PHE A 504 -28.56 -3.64 -9.95
CA PHE A 504 -29.99 -3.81 -9.73
C PHE A 504 -30.38 -2.98 -8.50
N LYS A 505 -31.69 -2.83 -8.25
CA LYS A 505 -32.18 -2.00 -7.13
C LYS A 505 -31.49 -2.33 -5.77
N LYS A 506 -31.32 -3.62 -5.47
CA LYS A 506 -30.76 -4.09 -4.19
C LYS A 506 -29.45 -4.86 -4.34
N ILE A 507 -29.11 -5.26 -5.56
CA ILE A 507 -27.96 -6.14 -5.84
C ILE A 507 -27.09 -5.50 -6.89
N SER A 508 -25.78 -5.46 -6.67
CA SER A 508 -24.76 -5.13 -7.66
C SER A 508 -23.91 -6.36 -7.91
N VAL A 509 -23.72 -6.73 -9.16
CA VAL A 509 -22.92 -7.89 -9.58
C VAL A 509 -21.83 -7.43 -10.52
N GLN A 510 -20.63 -7.95 -10.33
CA GLN A 510 -19.54 -7.84 -11.29
C GLN A 510 -18.87 -9.20 -11.46
N ALA A 511 -18.68 -9.63 -12.69
CA ALA A 511 -17.97 -10.87 -13.03
C ALA A 511 -16.96 -10.60 -14.12
N GLY A 512 -15.76 -11.12 -13.96
CA GLY A 512 -14.68 -10.96 -14.93
C GLY A 512 -13.91 -12.25 -15.12
N LEU A 513 -13.38 -12.43 -16.31
CA LEU A 513 -12.47 -13.54 -16.65
C LEU A 513 -11.28 -12.96 -17.39
N ARG A 514 -10.10 -13.29 -16.94
CA ARG A 514 -8.84 -12.96 -17.59
C ARG A 514 -8.08 -14.24 -17.92
N MET A 515 -7.56 -14.33 -19.11
CA MET A 515 -6.65 -15.37 -19.56
C MET A 515 -5.26 -14.77 -19.74
N GLU A 516 -4.24 -15.41 -19.21
CA GLU A 516 -2.84 -15.02 -19.41
C GLU A 516 -2.02 -16.21 -19.91
N ASN A 517 -1.29 -15.98 -21.02
CA ASN A 517 -0.25 -16.89 -21.51
C ASN A 517 1.11 -16.28 -21.21
N THR A 518 1.98 -17.04 -20.57
CA THR A 518 3.34 -16.64 -20.19
C THR A 518 4.34 -17.54 -20.88
N ASN A 519 5.28 -16.92 -21.59
CA ASN A 519 6.44 -17.57 -22.19
C ASN A 519 7.67 -16.95 -21.55
N LEU A 520 8.56 -17.77 -21.02
CA LEU A 520 9.79 -17.31 -20.40
C LEU A 520 10.97 -18.19 -20.76
N GLU A 521 12.15 -17.58 -20.82
CA GLU A 521 13.42 -18.20 -21.10
C GLU A 521 14.50 -17.55 -20.24
N GLY A 522 15.29 -18.39 -19.55
CA GLY A 522 16.49 -17.98 -18.84
C GLY A 522 17.72 -18.64 -19.42
N LEU A 523 18.79 -17.87 -19.62
CA LEU A 523 20.07 -18.30 -20.15
C LEU A 523 21.16 -17.91 -19.15
N GLN A 524 21.82 -18.89 -18.57
CA GLN A 524 23.01 -18.70 -17.76
C GLN A 524 24.21 -19.04 -18.61
N PHE A 525 25.10 -18.09 -18.79
CA PHE A 525 26.36 -18.29 -19.51
C PHE A 525 27.41 -18.86 -18.55
N GLY A 526 28.15 -19.84 -19.03
CA GLY A 526 29.18 -20.51 -18.25
C GLY A 526 30.42 -19.62 -18.05
N ASN A 527 31.29 -20.13 -17.20
CA ASN A 527 32.62 -19.60 -16.94
C ASN A 527 33.60 -20.79 -16.84
N PRO A 528 34.89 -20.61 -16.55
CA PRO A 528 35.86 -21.70 -16.53
C PRO A 528 35.50 -22.92 -15.67
N ILE A 529 34.60 -22.76 -14.68
CA ILE A 529 34.20 -23.82 -13.74
C ILE A 529 32.71 -24.19 -13.83
N LYS A 530 31.88 -23.39 -14.49
CA LYS A 530 30.43 -23.59 -14.65
C LYS A 530 30.08 -23.70 -16.13
N ARG A 531 29.21 -24.66 -16.48
CA ARG A 531 28.71 -24.81 -17.87
C ARG A 531 27.53 -23.90 -18.12
N ASP A 532 27.28 -23.63 -19.41
CA ASP A 532 26.04 -22.97 -19.84
C ASP A 532 24.83 -23.79 -19.40
N SER A 533 23.79 -23.08 -18.98
CA SER A 533 22.50 -23.69 -18.68
C SER A 533 21.35 -22.82 -19.16
N SER A 534 20.23 -23.44 -19.53
CA SER A 534 19.04 -22.72 -19.95
C SER A 534 17.78 -23.42 -19.47
N PHE A 535 16.73 -22.65 -19.33
CA PHE A 535 15.40 -23.17 -19.10
C PHE A 535 14.34 -22.39 -19.88
N LYS A 536 13.30 -23.08 -20.33
CA LYS A 536 12.14 -22.50 -21.00
C LYS A 536 10.87 -22.97 -20.34
N ARG A 537 9.89 -22.09 -20.22
CA ARG A 537 8.55 -22.42 -19.71
C ARG A 537 7.48 -21.72 -20.51
N ASN A 538 6.38 -22.42 -20.76
CA ASN A 538 5.16 -21.88 -21.35
C ASN A 538 3.98 -22.39 -20.54
N TYR A 539 3.10 -21.47 -20.14
CA TYR A 539 1.86 -21.83 -19.44
C TYR A 539 0.76 -20.82 -19.66
N THR A 540 -0.48 -21.32 -19.72
CA THR A 540 -1.68 -20.51 -19.84
C THR A 540 -2.60 -20.74 -18.66
N ASN A 541 -3.10 -19.67 -18.08
CA ASN A 541 -3.95 -19.70 -16.91
C ASN A 541 -5.17 -18.80 -17.03
N LEU A 542 -6.28 -19.20 -16.38
CA LEU A 542 -7.50 -18.44 -16.25
C LEU A 542 -7.62 -17.85 -14.84
N PHE A 543 -8.06 -16.58 -14.78
CA PHE A 543 -8.19 -15.80 -13.56
C PHE A 543 -9.59 -15.21 -13.48
N PRO A 544 -10.57 -15.97 -12.96
CA PRO A 544 -11.90 -15.50 -12.69
C PRO A 544 -11.92 -14.53 -11.50
N THR A 545 -12.79 -13.53 -11.60
CA THR A 545 -13.14 -12.59 -10.52
C THR A 545 -14.64 -12.46 -10.43
N PHE A 546 -15.16 -12.36 -9.21
CA PHE A 546 -16.58 -12.21 -8.95
C PHE A 546 -16.83 -11.32 -7.75
N TYR A 547 -17.81 -10.41 -7.87
CA TYR A 547 -18.24 -9.51 -6.78
C TYR A 547 -19.75 -9.47 -6.75
N LEU A 548 -20.29 -9.51 -5.55
CA LEU A 548 -21.70 -9.38 -5.27
C LEU A 548 -21.88 -8.43 -4.09
N ASN A 549 -22.67 -7.37 -4.27
CA ASN A 549 -23.10 -6.51 -3.17
C ASN A 549 -24.61 -6.59 -3.04
N TYR A 550 -25.08 -6.77 -1.82
CA TYR A 550 -26.49 -6.79 -1.46
C TYR A 550 -26.81 -5.67 -0.47
N ARG A 551 -27.81 -4.85 -0.81
CA ARG A 551 -28.32 -3.74 -0.02
C ARG A 551 -29.76 -4.06 0.36
N PRO A 552 -30.03 -4.61 1.56
CA PRO A 552 -31.39 -5.00 1.99
C PRO A 552 -32.30 -3.79 2.12
N ASP A 553 -31.77 -2.66 2.57
CA ASP A 553 -32.51 -1.41 2.81
C ASP A 553 -32.27 -0.37 1.71
N SER A 554 -33.30 0.44 1.42
CA SER A 554 -33.26 1.47 0.37
C SER A 554 -32.31 2.63 0.68
N LEU A 555 -31.96 2.84 1.95
CA LEU A 555 -31.04 3.88 2.41
C LEU A 555 -29.57 3.42 2.38
N GLY A 556 -29.33 2.13 2.08
CA GLY A 556 -27.97 1.57 2.07
C GLY A 556 -27.28 1.59 3.43
N LYS A 557 -28.05 1.53 4.54
CA LYS A 557 -27.50 1.46 5.90
C LYS A 557 -26.65 0.20 6.08
N ASN A 558 -27.09 -0.92 5.49
CA ASN A 558 -26.36 -2.17 5.49
C ASN A 558 -25.98 -2.55 4.05
N VAL A 559 -24.72 -2.86 3.85
CA VAL A 559 -24.20 -3.38 2.57
C VAL A 559 -23.43 -4.66 2.87
N PHE A 560 -23.91 -5.78 2.33
CA PHE A 560 -23.20 -7.06 2.38
C PHE A 560 -22.48 -7.28 1.06
N GLY A 561 -21.19 -7.60 1.13
CA GLY A 561 -20.37 -7.85 -0.02
C GLY A 561 -19.79 -9.26 0.00
N PHE A 562 -19.67 -9.87 -1.16
CA PHE A 562 -18.90 -11.08 -1.40
C PHE A 562 -17.96 -10.82 -2.57
N SER A 563 -16.71 -11.21 -2.45
CA SER A 563 -15.77 -11.20 -3.57
C SER A 563 -14.95 -12.49 -3.61
N TYR A 564 -14.62 -12.89 -4.83
CA TYR A 564 -13.75 -14.00 -5.13
C TYR A 564 -12.77 -13.61 -6.22
N GLY A 565 -11.52 -14.04 -6.12
CA GLY A 565 -10.52 -13.89 -7.17
C GLY A 565 -9.46 -14.98 -7.11
N ARG A 566 -9.09 -15.54 -8.29
CA ARG A 566 -7.90 -16.36 -8.46
C ARG A 566 -6.75 -15.46 -8.91
N ARG A 567 -5.57 -15.63 -8.31
CA ARG A 567 -4.40 -14.77 -8.55
C ARG A 567 -3.14 -15.60 -8.77
N ILE A 568 -2.12 -14.98 -9.34
CA ILE A 568 -0.79 -15.54 -9.54
C ILE A 568 0.27 -14.60 -8.94
N ASN A 569 1.31 -15.14 -8.35
CA ASN A 569 2.54 -14.42 -8.07
C ASN A 569 3.68 -15.09 -8.79
N ARG A 570 4.25 -14.39 -9.77
CA ARG A 570 5.42 -14.86 -10.51
C ARG A 570 6.65 -14.56 -9.68
N PRO A 571 7.69 -15.41 -9.74
CA PRO A 571 8.98 -15.08 -9.18
C PRO A 571 9.46 -13.76 -9.74
N ASN A 572 10.06 -12.90 -8.91
CA ASN A 572 10.71 -11.71 -9.42
C ASN A 572 12.00 -12.08 -10.18
N TYR A 573 12.43 -11.22 -11.09
CA TYR A 573 13.56 -11.50 -11.99
C TYR A 573 14.87 -11.73 -11.23
N GLN A 574 15.07 -11.08 -10.09
CA GLN A 574 16.26 -11.24 -9.25
C GLN A 574 16.24 -12.59 -8.52
N SER A 575 15.07 -13.04 -8.05
CA SER A 575 14.93 -14.36 -7.43
C SER A 575 15.21 -15.53 -8.39
N LEU A 576 14.98 -15.32 -9.68
CA LEU A 576 15.28 -16.31 -10.73
C LEU A 576 16.76 -16.31 -11.14
N ASN A 577 17.47 -15.24 -10.82
CA ASN A 577 18.88 -15.11 -11.15
C ASN A 577 19.73 -16.06 -10.27
N PRO A 578 20.44 -17.04 -10.82
CA PRO A 578 21.18 -18.05 -10.06
C PRO A 578 22.45 -17.52 -9.34
N PHE A 579 22.62 -16.21 -9.27
CA PHE A 579 23.78 -15.63 -8.62
C PHE A 579 23.77 -15.90 -7.11
N SER A 580 24.97 -16.16 -6.59
CA SER A 580 25.23 -16.23 -5.16
C SER A 580 26.10 -15.04 -4.75
N TYR A 581 25.77 -14.39 -3.66
CA TYR A 581 26.61 -13.35 -3.11
C TYR A 581 26.66 -13.41 -1.58
N PRO A 582 27.85 -13.26 -0.99
CA PRO A 582 27.98 -13.25 0.46
C PRO A 582 27.40 -11.96 1.05
N LEU A 583 26.56 -12.11 2.06
CA LEU A 583 26.13 -11.02 2.94
C LEU A 583 27.17 -10.79 4.03
N ASP A 584 27.73 -11.88 4.52
CA ASP A 584 28.86 -11.98 5.44
C ASP A 584 29.57 -13.33 5.22
N ARG A 585 30.59 -13.62 6.05
CA ARG A 585 31.38 -14.86 5.91
C ARG A 585 30.55 -16.15 6.10
N PHE A 586 29.43 -16.11 6.83
CA PHE A 586 28.61 -17.27 7.16
C PHE A 586 27.24 -17.26 6.52
N THR A 587 26.92 -16.20 5.76
CA THR A 587 25.61 -16.05 5.13
C THR A 587 25.78 -15.75 3.66
N ILE A 588 25.27 -16.63 2.83
CA ILE A 588 25.26 -16.49 1.38
C ILE A 588 23.81 -16.34 0.93
N TYR A 589 23.53 -15.30 0.16
CA TYR A 589 22.30 -15.21 -0.59
C TYR A 589 22.47 -15.84 -1.96
N ALA A 590 21.45 -16.59 -2.43
CA ALA A 590 21.44 -17.15 -3.77
C ALA A 590 20.04 -17.04 -4.38
N GLY A 591 19.95 -16.78 -5.67
CA GLY A 591 18.67 -16.91 -6.37
C GLY A 591 18.34 -18.36 -6.72
N ASN A 592 17.14 -18.59 -7.28
CA ASN A 592 16.64 -19.92 -7.64
C ASN A 592 15.90 -19.88 -8.99
N PRO A 593 16.54 -20.30 -10.11
CA PRO A 593 15.94 -20.30 -11.44
C PRO A 593 14.77 -21.28 -11.58
N PHE A 594 14.63 -22.24 -10.63
CA PHE A 594 13.61 -23.28 -10.68
C PHE A 594 12.29 -22.89 -10.00
N LEU A 595 12.18 -21.68 -9.49
CA LEU A 595 10.95 -21.20 -8.86
C LEU A 595 9.73 -21.33 -9.78
N LEU A 596 8.66 -21.87 -9.22
CA LEU A 596 7.34 -21.97 -9.85
C LEU A 596 6.47 -20.78 -9.42
N PRO A 597 5.53 -20.34 -10.25
CA PRO A 597 4.58 -19.32 -9.84
C PRO A 597 3.68 -19.84 -8.71
N THR A 598 3.38 -18.93 -7.78
CA THR A 598 2.41 -19.16 -6.71
C THR A 598 1.00 -18.86 -7.20
N PHE A 599 0.00 -19.67 -6.83
CA PHE A 599 -1.40 -19.43 -7.10
C PHE A 599 -2.19 -19.27 -5.82
N SER A 600 -3.15 -18.34 -5.80
CA SER A 600 -4.05 -18.16 -4.67
C SER A 600 -5.51 -18.06 -5.07
N HIS A 601 -6.38 -18.59 -4.22
CA HIS A 601 -7.82 -18.41 -4.24
C HIS A 601 -8.20 -17.56 -3.04
N ASN A 602 -8.78 -16.40 -3.29
CA ASN A 602 -9.14 -15.43 -2.26
C ASN A 602 -10.64 -15.24 -2.21
N PHE A 603 -11.25 -15.42 -1.04
CA PHE A 603 -12.66 -15.21 -0.75
C PHE A 603 -12.76 -14.12 0.30
N GLU A 604 -13.67 -13.18 0.13
CA GLU A 604 -13.93 -12.12 1.11
C GLU A 604 -15.44 -11.90 1.26
N LEU A 605 -15.90 -11.90 2.51
CA LEU A 605 -17.24 -11.48 2.91
C LEU A 605 -17.11 -10.16 3.67
N THR A 606 -17.90 -9.16 3.31
CA THR A 606 -17.89 -7.86 3.97
C THR A 606 -19.30 -7.47 4.44
N HIS A 607 -19.37 -6.79 5.58
CA HIS A 607 -20.55 -6.09 6.02
C HIS A 607 -20.17 -4.64 6.33
N THR A 608 -20.76 -3.70 5.63
CA THR A 608 -20.57 -2.27 5.88
C THR A 608 -21.84 -1.67 6.46
N TYR A 609 -21.73 -1.09 7.64
CA TYR A 609 -22.83 -0.44 8.36
C TYR A 609 -22.72 1.08 8.27
N LYS A 610 -23.78 1.73 7.75
CA LYS A 610 -23.89 3.21 7.60
C LYS A 610 -22.66 3.85 6.93
N SER A 611 -21.99 3.13 6.04
CA SER A 611 -20.72 3.56 5.41
C SER A 611 -19.63 3.99 6.40
N LYS A 612 -19.74 3.61 7.68
CA LYS A 612 -18.82 4.00 8.76
C LYS A 612 -18.00 2.84 9.28
N ILE A 613 -18.59 1.66 9.41
CA ILE A 613 -17.96 0.46 9.97
C ILE A 613 -18.02 -0.63 8.92
N THR A 614 -16.89 -1.20 8.57
CA THR A 614 -16.78 -2.36 7.69
C THR A 614 -16.14 -3.52 8.44
N THR A 615 -16.86 -4.63 8.54
CA THR A 615 -16.33 -5.92 9.00
C THR A 615 -16.05 -6.79 7.79
N ALA A 616 -14.89 -7.40 7.72
CA ALA A 616 -14.47 -8.28 6.64
C ALA A 616 -13.98 -9.61 7.18
N LEU A 617 -14.49 -10.72 6.62
CA LEU A 617 -13.97 -12.07 6.82
C LEU A 617 -13.33 -12.51 5.51
N THR A 618 -12.02 -12.77 5.54
CA THR A 618 -11.24 -13.15 4.36
C THR A 618 -10.68 -14.55 4.57
N TYR A 619 -10.86 -15.44 3.57
CA TYR A 619 -10.19 -16.73 3.50
C TYR A 619 -9.32 -16.78 2.24
N SER A 620 -8.09 -17.25 2.38
CA SER A 620 -7.15 -17.42 1.28
C SER A 620 -6.50 -18.80 1.35
N TYR A 621 -6.45 -19.47 0.20
CA TYR A 621 -5.70 -20.70 -0.01
C TYR A 621 -4.63 -20.46 -1.07
N THR A 622 -3.37 -20.63 -0.71
CA THR A 622 -2.21 -20.34 -1.55
C THR A 622 -1.36 -21.59 -1.72
N GLN A 623 -0.95 -21.88 -2.97
CA GLN A 623 -0.11 -23.02 -3.35
C GLN A 623 1.22 -22.53 -3.93
N ASN A 624 2.30 -23.33 -3.75
CA ASN A 624 3.65 -23.04 -4.23
C ASN A 624 4.15 -21.67 -3.76
N ILE A 625 4.00 -21.36 -2.47
CA ILE A 625 4.38 -20.06 -1.94
C ILE A 625 5.86 -19.82 -2.18
N ILE A 626 6.18 -18.67 -2.77
CA ILE A 626 7.56 -18.20 -2.90
C ILE A 626 7.87 -17.34 -1.67
N THR A 627 8.84 -17.80 -0.89
CA THR A 627 9.35 -17.03 0.25
C THR A 627 10.84 -17.27 0.40
N GLU A 628 11.51 -16.38 1.12
CA GLU A 628 12.86 -16.56 1.57
C GLU A 628 12.91 -17.79 2.48
N THR A 629 13.86 -18.68 2.23
CA THR A 629 14.14 -19.83 3.06
C THR A 629 15.59 -19.78 3.52
N ILE A 630 15.84 -20.20 4.74
CA ILE A 630 17.17 -20.31 5.32
C ILE A 630 17.52 -21.79 5.41
N GLU A 631 18.55 -22.18 4.71
CA GLU A 631 19.15 -23.53 4.76
C GLU A 631 20.46 -23.46 5.55
N PHE A 632 20.68 -24.46 6.39
CA PHE A 632 21.92 -24.61 7.11
C PHE A 632 22.70 -25.80 6.56
N GLU A 633 23.87 -25.54 5.99
CA GLU A 633 24.75 -26.56 5.43
C GLU A 633 26.18 -26.39 5.97
N GLY A 634 26.63 -27.35 6.73
CA GLY A 634 27.93 -27.29 7.38
C GLY A 634 28.04 -26.18 8.44
N THR A 635 28.62 -25.03 8.05
CA THR A 635 28.73 -23.84 8.89
C THR A 635 28.10 -22.62 8.24
N LEU A 636 27.56 -22.77 7.02
CA LEU A 636 27.02 -21.70 6.22
C LEU A 636 25.49 -21.67 6.28
N PHE A 637 24.94 -20.48 6.27
CA PHE A 637 23.52 -20.24 6.11
C PHE A 637 23.28 -19.73 4.69
N TYR A 638 22.53 -20.50 3.92
CA TYR A 638 22.08 -20.13 2.59
C TYR A 638 20.69 -19.52 2.66
N SER A 639 20.61 -18.23 2.35
CA SER A 639 19.35 -17.50 2.22
C SER A 639 18.96 -17.51 0.75
N ARG A 640 17.86 -18.20 0.38
CA ARG A 640 17.41 -18.28 -1.02
C ARG A 640 15.89 -18.36 -1.11
N PRO A 641 15.27 -17.79 -2.17
CA PRO A 641 13.84 -17.98 -2.39
C PRO A 641 13.53 -19.44 -2.77
N GLY A 642 12.53 -20.02 -2.13
CA GLY A 642 12.05 -21.37 -2.38
C GLY A 642 10.53 -21.41 -2.54
N ASN A 643 10.03 -22.42 -3.26
CA ASN A 643 8.61 -22.75 -3.25
C ASN A 643 8.33 -23.65 -2.05
N ILE A 644 7.61 -23.13 -1.09
CA ILE A 644 7.28 -23.84 0.13
C ILE A 644 5.79 -24.18 0.20
N GLY A 645 5.41 -25.39 -0.08
CA GLY A 645 4.10 -25.99 0.19
C GLY A 645 2.87 -25.10 -0.01
N THR A 646 1.99 -25.10 1.00
CA THR A 646 0.69 -24.40 0.97
C THR A 646 0.50 -23.53 2.20
N GLN A 647 -0.32 -22.49 2.04
CA GLN A 647 -0.72 -21.62 3.16
C GLN A 647 -2.23 -21.39 3.14
N LYS A 648 -2.82 -21.43 4.31
CA LYS A 648 -4.21 -21.02 4.57
C LYS A 648 -4.20 -19.82 5.50
N ASN A 649 -4.94 -18.78 5.13
CA ASN A 649 -5.12 -17.59 5.95
C ASN A 649 -6.61 -17.37 6.18
N LEU A 650 -7.02 -17.19 7.43
CA LEU A 650 -8.37 -16.77 7.81
C LEU A 650 -8.23 -15.49 8.61
N THR A 651 -8.78 -14.38 8.09
CA THR A 651 -8.67 -13.05 8.70
C THR A 651 -10.04 -12.47 8.97
N LEU A 652 -10.30 -12.07 10.21
CA LEU A 652 -11.41 -11.20 10.59
C LEU A 652 -10.86 -9.80 10.83
N ALA A 653 -11.36 -8.80 10.08
CA ALA A 653 -10.93 -7.42 10.20
C ALA A 653 -12.11 -6.47 10.41
N ILE A 654 -11.91 -5.43 11.19
CA ILE A 654 -12.86 -4.33 11.40
C ILE A 654 -12.17 -3.03 11.07
N ASN A 655 -12.78 -2.22 10.20
CA ASN A 655 -12.35 -0.88 9.86
C ASN A 655 -13.50 0.09 10.15
N GLY A 656 -13.24 1.17 10.91
CA GLY A 656 -14.28 2.11 11.26
C GLY A 656 -13.79 3.54 11.43
N GLY A 657 -14.62 4.50 10.95
CA GLY A 657 -14.41 5.92 11.15
C GLY A 657 -15.54 6.51 12.00
N PHE A 658 -15.17 7.19 13.08
CA PHE A 658 -16.09 7.75 14.06
C PHE A 658 -15.82 9.23 14.28
N ASN A 659 -16.84 10.01 14.54
CA ASN A 659 -16.74 11.39 15.00
C ASN A 659 -17.43 11.48 16.35
N PRO A 660 -16.75 11.10 17.46
CA PRO A 660 -17.36 11.14 18.79
C PRO A 660 -17.82 12.55 19.17
N LEU A 661 -17.05 13.57 18.74
CA LEU A 661 -17.34 14.98 18.92
C LEU A 661 -17.04 15.74 17.61
N SER A 662 -17.61 16.91 17.41
CA SER A 662 -17.41 17.71 16.20
C SER A 662 -15.95 18.07 15.93
N TRP A 663 -15.15 18.18 16.98
CA TRP A 663 -13.71 18.48 16.94
C TRP A 663 -12.81 17.22 17.02
N TRP A 664 -13.37 16.01 17.22
CA TRP A 664 -12.64 14.76 17.35
C TRP A 664 -13.07 13.74 16.29
N THR A 665 -12.13 13.32 15.47
CA THR A 665 -12.30 12.25 14.48
C THR A 665 -11.39 11.08 14.84
N MET A 666 -11.93 9.87 14.85
CA MET A 666 -11.24 8.64 15.19
C MET A 666 -11.33 7.65 14.03
N GLN A 667 -10.21 7.00 13.71
CA GLN A 667 -10.13 5.88 12.75
C GLN A 667 -9.56 4.68 13.48
N LEU A 668 -10.23 3.54 13.36
CA LEU A 668 -9.78 2.27 13.94
C LEU A 668 -9.71 1.23 12.84
N TYR A 669 -8.60 0.54 12.77
CA TYR A 669 -8.47 -0.73 12.08
C TYR A 669 -7.96 -1.79 13.06
N ALA A 670 -8.60 -2.95 13.12
CA ALA A 670 -8.17 -4.10 13.90
C ALA A 670 -8.39 -5.38 13.11
N GLN A 671 -7.46 -6.31 13.20
CA GLN A 671 -7.60 -7.64 12.60
C GLN A 671 -7.07 -8.74 13.50
N VAL A 672 -7.66 -9.92 13.33
CA VAL A 672 -7.18 -11.21 13.84
C VAL A 672 -6.97 -12.10 12.64
N THR A 673 -5.78 -12.67 12.51
CA THR A 673 -5.44 -13.56 11.40
C THR A 673 -4.93 -14.90 11.95
N TYR A 674 -5.56 -15.98 11.53
CA TYR A 674 -5.06 -17.33 11.71
C TYR A 674 -4.31 -17.74 10.44
N ASN A 675 -3.04 -18.10 10.60
CA ASN A 675 -2.17 -18.59 9.53
C ASN A 675 -1.83 -20.08 9.79
N GLN A 676 -1.88 -20.87 8.72
CA GLN A 676 -1.35 -22.22 8.68
C GLN A 676 -0.46 -22.36 7.45
N SER A 677 0.82 -22.58 7.65
CA SER A 677 1.81 -22.88 6.59
C SER A 677 2.24 -24.33 6.73
N LEU A 678 2.00 -25.13 5.68
CA LEU A 678 2.43 -26.51 5.55
C LEU A 678 3.48 -26.59 4.46
N SER A 679 4.69 -26.93 4.80
CA SER A 679 5.82 -26.97 3.87
C SER A 679 6.77 -28.12 4.17
N LEU A 680 7.43 -28.61 3.11
CA LEU A 680 8.60 -29.46 3.21
C LEU A 680 9.81 -28.60 2.87
N ILE A 681 10.64 -28.30 3.87
CA ILE A 681 11.83 -27.46 3.71
C ILE A 681 13.05 -28.30 4.07
N TYR A 682 13.97 -28.48 3.10
CA TYR A 682 15.23 -29.22 3.28
C TYR A 682 15.06 -30.61 3.93
N GLY A 683 13.99 -31.30 3.54
CA GLY A 683 13.67 -32.64 4.05
C GLY A 683 12.88 -32.66 5.35
N GLU A 684 12.61 -31.51 5.98
CA GLU A 684 11.83 -31.44 7.21
C GLU A 684 10.41 -30.93 6.96
N ASN A 685 9.42 -31.54 7.61
CA ASN A 685 8.05 -31.11 7.59
C ASN A 685 7.88 -29.92 8.57
N LEU A 686 7.69 -28.74 8.03
CA LEU A 686 7.39 -27.54 8.81
C LEU A 686 5.89 -27.26 8.78
N ASN A 687 5.25 -27.38 9.94
CA ASN A 687 3.87 -26.93 10.17
C ASN A 687 3.92 -25.72 11.10
N ASN A 688 4.02 -24.52 10.52
CA ASN A 688 4.01 -23.29 11.28
C ASN A 688 2.59 -22.71 11.29
N THR A 689 1.96 -22.77 12.44
CA THR A 689 0.55 -22.40 12.65
C THR A 689 0.42 -21.44 13.81
N GLY A 690 -0.31 -20.36 13.61
CA GLY A 690 -0.54 -19.41 14.70
C GLY A 690 -1.54 -18.33 14.36
N THR A 691 -1.95 -17.63 15.42
CA THR A 691 -2.86 -16.49 15.33
C THR A 691 -2.14 -15.23 15.73
N PHE A 692 -2.26 -14.19 14.92
CA PHE A 692 -1.73 -12.87 15.26
C PHE A 692 -2.80 -11.79 15.20
N TYR A 693 -2.57 -10.72 15.92
CA TYR A 693 -3.43 -9.56 16.04
C TYR A 693 -2.67 -8.34 15.55
N SER A 694 -3.32 -7.46 14.80
CA SER A 694 -2.80 -6.14 14.53
C SER A 694 -3.88 -5.08 14.62
N THR A 695 -3.48 -3.88 15.09
CA THR A 695 -4.38 -2.74 15.17
C THR A 695 -3.67 -1.46 14.75
N ASN A 696 -4.43 -0.57 14.11
CA ASN A 696 -4.01 0.78 13.77
C ASN A 696 -5.10 1.73 14.24
N PHE A 697 -4.74 2.70 15.06
CA PHE A 697 -5.65 3.65 15.68
C PHE A 697 -5.16 5.07 15.47
N VAL A 698 -6.00 5.93 14.89
CA VAL A 698 -5.67 7.31 14.62
C VAL A 698 -6.74 8.22 15.21
N ASN A 699 -6.32 9.21 16.02
CA ASN A 699 -7.15 10.26 16.55
C ASN A 699 -6.71 11.61 16.01
N GLN A 700 -7.66 12.38 15.51
CA GLN A 700 -7.44 13.73 15.03
C GLN A 700 -8.31 14.71 15.80
N PHE A 701 -7.71 15.79 16.27
CA PHE A 701 -8.37 16.83 17.08
C PHE A 701 -8.30 18.17 16.35
N GLN A 702 -9.44 18.82 16.15
CA GLN A 702 -9.54 20.17 15.58
C GLN A 702 -9.55 21.15 16.75
N LEU A 703 -8.45 21.87 16.94
CA LEU A 703 -8.25 22.75 18.10
C LEU A 703 -8.74 24.20 17.86
N GLY A 704 -9.32 24.47 16.70
CA GLY A 704 -9.79 25.80 16.31
C GLY A 704 -8.68 26.71 15.75
N LYS A 705 -9.06 27.87 15.21
CA LYS A 705 -8.16 28.89 14.65
C LYS A 705 -7.08 28.35 13.70
N GLY A 706 -7.40 27.26 12.94
CA GLY A 706 -6.48 26.61 12.01
C GLY A 706 -5.46 25.65 12.65
N TRP A 707 -5.55 25.37 13.96
CA TRP A 707 -4.78 24.35 14.65
C TRP A 707 -5.48 23.00 14.61
N SER A 708 -4.72 21.94 14.45
CA SER A 708 -5.15 20.55 14.61
C SER A 708 -4.01 19.69 15.13
N SER A 709 -4.34 18.64 15.86
CA SER A 709 -3.36 17.65 16.33
C SER A 709 -3.80 16.23 15.98
N GLU A 710 -2.87 15.30 16.02
CA GLU A 710 -3.06 13.89 15.72
C GLU A 710 -2.24 13.01 16.65
N ILE A 711 -2.84 11.91 17.08
CA ILE A 711 -2.16 10.81 17.77
C ILE A 711 -2.48 9.55 16.99
N ASN A 712 -1.45 8.78 16.64
CA ASN A 712 -1.60 7.47 16.03
C ASN A 712 -0.89 6.40 16.86
N PHE A 713 -1.43 5.19 16.80
CA PHE A 713 -0.91 4.02 17.48
C PHE A 713 -1.03 2.80 16.57
N ASN A 714 0.03 2.02 16.50
CA ASN A 714 0.08 0.76 15.74
C ASN A 714 0.65 -0.34 16.64
N TYR A 715 0.01 -1.51 16.66
CA TYR A 715 0.45 -2.70 17.39
C TYR A 715 0.34 -3.94 16.50
N GLN A 716 1.30 -4.83 16.60
CA GLN A 716 1.27 -6.17 16.04
C GLN A 716 1.77 -7.17 17.09
N SER A 717 1.03 -8.26 17.29
CA SER A 717 1.47 -9.38 18.10
C SER A 717 2.52 -10.22 17.37
N ALA A 718 3.03 -11.26 18.02
CA ALA A 718 3.82 -12.28 17.34
C ALA A 718 3.08 -12.80 16.11
N ALA A 719 3.78 -12.90 14.97
CA ALA A 719 3.22 -13.39 13.71
C ALA A 719 4.01 -14.60 13.20
N TYR A 720 3.30 -15.51 12.56
CA TYR A 720 3.79 -16.82 12.11
C TYR A 720 3.76 -16.86 10.59
N SER A 721 4.89 -17.00 9.93
CA SER A 721 4.99 -17.05 8.48
C SER A 721 6.17 -17.92 8.02
N ALA A 722 5.89 -19.01 7.33
CA ALA A 722 6.92 -19.96 6.87
C ALA A 722 7.89 -20.36 8.00
N GLN A 723 9.19 -20.10 7.85
CA GLN A 723 10.20 -20.37 8.89
C GLN A 723 10.26 -19.32 10.01
N PHE A 724 9.56 -18.19 9.89
CA PHE A 724 9.74 -17.06 10.79
C PHE A 724 8.61 -16.95 11.83
N VAL A 725 8.99 -16.68 13.07
CA VAL A 725 8.08 -16.28 14.15
C VAL A 725 8.56 -14.94 14.68
N THR A 726 7.84 -13.86 14.37
CA THR A 726 8.25 -12.51 14.79
C THR A 726 7.82 -12.21 16.23
N ILE A 727 8.57 -11.37 16.93
CA ILE A 727 8.18 -10.86 18.24
C ILE A 727 7.14 -9.73 18.10
N PRO A 728 6.32 -9.47 19.15
CA PRO A 728 5.41 -8.33 19.16
C PRO A 728 6.15 -7.00 19.11
N PHE A 729 5.56 -6.02 18.44
CA PHE A 729 6.03 -4.64 18.46
C PHE A 729 4.85 -3.64 18.44
N TRP A 730 5.11 -2.42 18.87
CA TRP A 730 4.18 -1.32 18.77
C TRP A 730 4.90 0.00 18.55
N ARG A 731 4.19 0.98 18.06
CA ARG A 731 4.70 2.35 17.93
C ARG A 731 3.57 3.35 18.07
N ALA A 732 3.89 4.53 18.60
CA ALA A 732 3.00 5.67 18.69
C ALA A 732 3.64 6.89 18.03
N GLY A 733 2.82 7.70 17.36
CA GLY A 733 3.25 8.96 16.76
C GLY A 733 2.31 10.08 17.15
N VAL A 734 2.85 11.30 17.21
CA VAL A 734 2.09 12.51 17.49
C VAL A 734 2.39 13.57 16.44
N GLY A 735 1.41 14.41 16.13
CA GLY A 735 1.57 15.50 15.18
C GLY A 735 0.73 16.71 15.55
N ILE A 736 1.23 17.90 15.22
CA ILE A 736 0.50 19.16 15.31
C ILE A 736 0.61 19.93 14.00
N GLN A 737 -0.45 20.58 13.60
CA GLN A 737 -0.51 21.35 12.37
C GLN A 737 -1.10 22.72 12.64
N LYS A 738 -0.54 23.75 11.98
CA LYS A 738 -1.11 25.07 11.84
C LYS A 738 -1.33 25.40 10.37
N LYS A 739 -2.57 25.71 9.99
CA LYS A 739 -2.87 26.31 8.70
C LYS A 739 -2.46 27.79 8.71
N ILE A 740 -1.79 28.22 7.65
CA ILE A 740 -1.26 29.57 7.47
C ILE A 740 -1.64 30.12 6.09
N MET A 741 -1.35 31.38 5.78
CA MET A 741 -1.55 31.99 4.45
C MET A 741 -2.99 31.84 3.93
N LYS A 742 -3.99 32.10 4.79
CA LYS A 742 -5.43 31.94 4.45
C LYS A 742 -5.74 30.52 3.94
N ASP A 743 -5.27 29.48 4.67
CA ASP A 743 -5.43 28.04 4.38
C ASP A 743 -4.71 27.54 3.11
N LYS A 744 -3.93 28.39 2.42
CA LYS A 744 -3.09 27.99 1.28
C LYS A 744 -1.80 27.31 1.71
N GLY A 745 -1.32 27.58 2.92
CA GLY A 745 -0.14 26.99 3.50
C GLY A 745 -0.45 26.20 4.78
N ALA A 746 0.44 25.27 5.14
CA ALA A 746 0.42 24.58 6.42
C ALA A 746 1.85 24.34 6.92
N LEU A 747 2.03 24.54 8.22
CA LEU A 747 3.22 24.13 8.95
C LEU A 747 2.83 22.93 9.83
N LYS A 748 3.60 21.86 9.77
CA LYS A 748 3.33 20.62 10.48
C LYS A 748 4.59 20.16 11.20
N LEU A 749 4.44 19.78 12.46
CA LEU A 749 5.47 19.13 13.24
C LEU A 749 4.93 17.76 13.64
N ASN A 750 5.70 16.71 13.41
CA ASN A 750 5.34 15.37 13.85
C ASN A 750 6.55 14.65 14.46
N VAL A 751 6.27 13.69 15.33
CA VAL A 751 7.24 12.75 15.88
C VAL A 751 6.70 11.35 15.62
N SER A 752 7.46 10.53 14.91
CA SER A 752 7.20 9.10 14.75
C SER A 752 7.84 8.34 15.90
N ASP A 753 7.24 7.19 16.26
CA ASP A 753 7.74 6.28 17.30
C ASP A 753 8.27 6.99 18.56
N VAL A 754 7.40 7.79 19.18
CA VAL A 754 7.72 8.64 20.35
C VAL A 754 8.43 7.88 21.46
N PHE A 755 8.03 6.61 21.68
CA PHE A 755 8.55 5.77 22.77
C PHE A 755 9.73 4.90 22.35
N PHE A 756 10.13 4.94 21.06
CA PHE A 756 11.24 4.15 20.51
C PHE A 756 11.04 2.64 20.72
N THR A 757 9.86 2.16 20.43
CA THR A 757 9.41 0.78 20.66
C THR A 757 9.35 -0.07 19.39
N PHE A 758 9.59 0.50 18.23
CA PHE A 758 9.65 -0.24 16.98
C PHE A 758 11.01 -0.94 16.83
N GLN A 759 11.11 -2.10 17.47
CA GLN A 759 12.32 -2.93 17.53
C GLN A 759 11.95 -4.36 17.10
N PRO A 760 11.81 -4.62 15.79
CA PRO A 760 11.40 -5.92 15.29
C PRO A 760 12.48 -6.98 15.45
N GLY A 761 12.03 -8.23 15.61
CA GLY A 761 12.90 -9.40 15.74
C GLY A 761 12.11 -10.68 15.56
N GLY A 762 12.76 -11.83 15.74
CA GLY A 762 12.07 -13.12 15.63
C GLY A 762 12.99 -14.31 15.71
N ASP A 763 12.36 -15.49 15.71
CA ASP A 763 13.01 -16.80 15.66
C ASP A 763 12.86 -17.40 14.25
N ILE A 764 13.87 -18.17 13.84
CA ILE A 764 13.89 -18.92 12.57
C ILE A 764 13.75 -20.40 12.90
N LEU A 765 12.72 -21.04 12.37
CA LEU A 765 12.37 -22.45 12.58
C LEU A 765 12.88 -23.34 11.44
N GLY A 766 12.93 -24.66 11.65
CA GLY A 766 13.23 -25.65 10.60
C GLY A 766 14.67 -25.58 10.10
N LEU A 767 15.62 -25.33 11.00
CA LEU A 767 17.06 -25.28 10.69
C LEU A 767 17.79 -26.59 11.01
N GLY A 768 17.05 -27.70 11.24
CA GLY A 768 17.66 -28.96 11.65
C GLY A 768 18.47 -28.83 12.93
N ASN A 769 19.78 -29.07 12.86
CA ASN A 769 20.71 -28.98 13.99
C ASN A 769 21.16 -27.53 14.30
N ALA A 770 20.33 -26.53 14.04
CA ALA A 770 20.60 -25.15 14.40
C ALA A 770 19.35 -24.43 14.92
N ALA A 771 19.55 -23.37 15.69
CA ALA A 771 18.52 -22.42 16.07
C ALA A 771 19.04 -21.00 15.81
N ALA A 772 18.19 -20.15 15.31
CA ALA A 772 18.58 -18.77 15.04
C ALA A 772 17.51 -17.78 15.52
N ARG A 773 17.99 -16.65 16.04
CA ARG A 773 17.17 -15.50 16.48
C ARG A 773 17.80 -14.23 15.97
N PHE A 774 16.98 -13.27 15.60
CA PHE A 774 17.44 -11.94 15.23
C PHE A 774 16.66 -10.87 15.98
N TYR A 775 17.29 -9.71 16.15
CA TYR A 775 16.69 -8.53 16.78
C TYR A 775 17.27 -7.27 16.14
N SER A 776 16.43 -6.28 15.84
CA SER A 776 16.85 -5.05 15.16
C SER A 776 16.42 -3.81 15.93
N VAL A 777 17.34 -2.87 16.09
CA VAL A 777 17.07 -1.50 16.51
C VAL A 777 17.16 -0.59 15.29
N LEU A 778 16.10 0.18 15.03
CA LEU A 778 15.99 1.02 13.85
C LEU A 778 15.98 2.50 14.21
N ASP A 779 16.43 3.37 13.31
CA ASP A 779 16.27 4.84 13.41
C ASP A 779 14.81 5.24 13.17
N SER A 780 13.91 4.88 14.11
CA SER A 780 12.45 5.00 13.96
C SER A 780 11.87 6.26 14.62
N ARG A 781 12.55 6.82 15.66
CA ARG A 781 12.10 8.05 16.32
C ARG A 781 12.62 9.27 15.56
N VAL A 782 11.75 9.86 14.75
CA VAL A 782 12.09 10.98 13.86
C VAL A 782 11.19 12.17 14.14
N PHE A 783 11.80 13.31 14.41
CA PHE A 783 11.14 14.63 14.49
C PHE A 783 11.13 15.22 13.10
N THR A 784 9.94 15.53 12.55
CA THR A 784 9.80 16.07 11.19
C THR A 784 9.06 17.38 11.20
N LEU A 785 9.69 18.43 10.65
CA LEU A 785 9.07 19.71 10.35
C LEU A 785 8.76 19.75 8.85
N ASN A 786 7.50 20.01 8.50
CA ASN A 786 7.05 20.13 7.11
C ASN A 786 6.36 21.47 6.89
N PHE A 787 6.75 22.15 5.82
CA PHE A 787 6.06 23.29 5.25
C PHE A 787 5.43 22.89 3.92
N SER A 788 4.15 23.18 3.74
CA SER A 788 3.46 22.98 2.46
C SER A 788 2.72 24.24 2.03
N TYR A 789 2.75 24.51 0.72
CA TYR A 789 2.06 25.66 0.14
C TYR A 789 1.39 25.27 -1.17
N ARG A 790 0.14 25.68 -1.35
CA ARG A 790 -0.64 25.48 -2.59
C ARG A 790 -0.94 26.81 -3.22
N PHE A 791 -0.68 26.94 -4.50
CA PHE A 791 -0.98 28.13 -5.27
C PHE A 791 -1.82 27.80 -6.50
N SER A 792 -2.73 28.71 -6.83
CA SER A 792 -3.58 28.62 -8.01
C SER A 792 -3.79 30.02 -8.54
N LYS A 793 -3.47 30.21 -9.83
CA LYS A 793 -3.75 31.42 -10.58
C LYS A 793 -4.59 31.04 -11.80
N GLY A 794 -5.90 30.95 -11.62
CA GLY A 794 -6.85 30.54 -12.65
C GLY A 794 -8.27 30.63 -12.13
N SER A 795 -9.24 30.85 -13.01
CA SER A 795 -10.65 30.85 -12.64
C SER A 795 -11.11 29.44 -12.29
N ASN A 796 -11.91 29.31 -11.23
CA ASN A 796 -12.71 28.11 -11.01
C ASN A 796 -13.53 27.87 -12.28
N LEU A 797 -13.19 26.83 -13.00
CA LEU A 797 -14.09 26.35 -14.05
C LEU A 797 -15.31 25.75 -13.38
N LYS A 798 -16.49 26.15 -13.85
CA LYS A 798 -17.62 25.22 -13.85
C LYS A 798 -17.03 23.89 -14.34
N LEU A 799 -16.95 22.91 -13.47
CA LEU A 799 -16.70 21.53 -13.83
C LEU A 799 -17.75 21.22 -14.88
N ARG A 800 -17.41 21.36 -16.17
CA ARG A 800 -18.13 20.63 -17.18
C ARG A 800 -17.92 19.19 -16.77
N LYS A 801 -18.98 18.57 -16.24
CA LYS A 801 -19.01 17.16 -15.97
C LYS A 801 -18.42 16.53 -17.23
N SER A 802 -17.22 16.03 -17.15
CA SER A 802 -16.71 15.09 -18.13
C SER A 802 -17.57 13.87 -17.89
N GLY A 803 -18.77 13.88 -18.52
CA GLY A 803 -19.72 12.80 -18.47
C GLY A 803 -19.16 11.64 -19.27
N GLY A 804 -18.22 11.00 -18.75
CA GLY A 804 -17.72 9.72 -19.11
C GLY A 804 -17.91 8.81 -17.92
N ALA A 805 -17.67 7.57 -18.04
CA ALA A 805 -17.84 6.51 -17.04
C ALA A 805 -17.44 6.85 -15.56
N ASP A 806 -16.85 8.02 -15.29
CA ASP A 806 -16.53 8.48 -13.94
C ASP A 806 -17.79 8.87 -13.14
N ASP A 807 -18.82 9.44 -13.76
CA ASP A 807 -20.10 9.71 -13.09
C ASP A 807 -20.88 8.43 -12.86
N GLU A 808 -20.83 7.47 -13.79
CA GLU A 808 -21.44 6.15 -13.61
C GLU A 808 -20.56 5.25 -12.72
N LYS A 809 -19.23 5.34 -12.79
CA LYS A 809 -18.35 4.74 -11.79
C LYS A 809 -18.57 5.34 -10.40
N ASN A 810 -18.80 6.64 -10.28
CA ASN A 810 -19.16 7.30 -9.04
C ASN A 810 -20.57 6.94 -8.57
N ARG A 811 -21.53 6.69 -9.48
CA ARG A 811 -22.88 6.19 -9.16
C ARG A 811 -22.88 4.72 -8.75
N ILE A 812 -21.99 3.90 -9.28
CA ILE A 812 -21.71 2.54 -8.78
C ILE A 812 -21.10 2.61 -7.39
N GLN A 813 -20.43 3.69 -7.06
CA GLN A 813 -19.71 3.90 -5.80
C GLN A 813 -20.54 4.58 -4.70
N THR A 814 -21.71 5.15 -5.00
CA THR A 814 -22.44 6.02 -4.06
C THR A 814 -23.84 5.53 -3.64
N LYS A 815 -24.21 4.31 -3.97
CA LYS A 815 -25.47 3.75 -3.45
C LYS A 815 -25.29 2.37 -2.87
#